data_000b20d85f3916d133ed3579ec3c9381
#
_entry.id   000b20d85f3916d133ed3579ec3c9381
#
_cell.length_a   1.000
_cell.length_b   1.000
_cell.length_c   1.000
_cell.angle_alpha   90.00
_cell.angle_beta   90.00
_cell.angle_gamma   90.00
#
_symmetry.space_group_name_H-M   'P 1'
#
loop_
_entity.id
_entity.type
_entity.pdbx_description
1 polymer ?
#
loop_
_entity_poly.entity_id
_entity_poly.type
_entity_poly.pdbx_seq_one_letter_code
_entity_poly.pdbx_strand_id
1 'polypeptide(L)'
;MSKYFISFTSCLLLSSFLYAQQSADIQEIIVTADFRQQNLSNISNSISVLDDSLLEDQHISHLEEALYHAPNVNFSSGSNRARFYQIRGIGERGQFSEPLNSSVGLMIDGVDFSGAGNAALLYDVEQVEILMGPQGTRYGSNALAGLINIRSKDPTSEAAYGLKIDLGNYNSRGLAAYLSGPLSQTLQFRLSAQRSRSDGFSQNLYLKRPTNQRDESLLRGKLRWQVSDDIQFDLSLSRVDLDNGYDAFSLDNIRDTLSDEPGFDRQTSDFMNSTLHLGGFRLAQIELIGAFSDSNIDYGYDEDWSYIGLHPFEYSSTDRYLRERDSASAEMRFLSRENSQLFAGRTSWVLGLFHLQQEVSLKRLYTYLTEPFSSRYQINRSAIFTDTSTELNSRWSLDLGLRLERFDAEYLDSSSLLFKPQDNLQGGKVSLNYLMGESSLLYLSAARGYKAGGFNTDGSLDPDLREFGDERLWNYELGFKGAFDNNRLQLSSALFYMDRKAVQIASSTTRLRADLSTAFIDYIGNAAQGRNVGLELNANWQPSNDLNLQAALGMLKTRYENFINSAGDNLSGRAQAHAPSYQFSLGATYSLNANLDVNISIQGKDRFYFSDSHNIESDSYALWHASIDWQFDKWLVSLWGRNLGDKGYSVRGFYFGNDPRDAYTPKGYTQLGEPRRIGLSLSADF
;
A
#
# COMPACT_ATOMS: atom_id res chain seq x y z
N MET A 1 -71.44 -41.93 -17.22
CA MET A 1 -71.75 -42.48 -15.88
C MET A 1 -70.48 -42.80 -15.17
N SER A 2 -70.41 -42.41 -13.95
CA SER A 2 -69.47 -42.70 -12.90
C SER A 2 -68.20 -41.84 -12.85
N LYS A 3 -68.20 -40.93 -11.83
CA LYS A 3 -67.15 -40.06 -11.30
C LYS A 3 -66.20 -40.90 -10.45
N TYR A 4 -64.85 -40.61 -10.56
CA TYR A 4 -63.96 -40.91 -9.46
C TYR A 4 -63.20 -39.61 -9.12
N PHE A 5 -63.49 -39.14 -7.91
CA PHE A 5 -62.73 -38.10 -7.20
C PHE A 5 -61.54 -38.77 -6.50
N ILE A 6 -60.36 -38.37 -6.79
CA ILE A 6 -59.18 -38.75 -6.00
C ILE A 6 -58.79 -37.55 -5.16
N SER A 7 -58.98 -37.71 -3.84
CA SER A 7 -58.55 -36.75 -2.82
C SER A 7 -57.04 -36.89 -2.56
N PHE A 8 -56.28 -35.88 -2.84
CA PHE A 8 -54.87 -35.80 -2.48
C PHE A 8 -54.70 -35.08 -1.14
N THR A 9 -54.48 -35.85 -0.07
CA THR A 9 -54.19 -35.33 1.26
C THR A 9 -52.67 -35.07 1.32
N SER A 10 -52.27 -33.80 1.21
CA SER A 10 -50.91 -33.38 1.41
C SER A 10 -50.54 -33.37 2.90
N CYS A 11 -49.72 -34.31 3.31
CA CYS A 11 -49.01 -34.25 4.59
C CYS A 11 -47.89 -33.24 4.52
N LEU A 12 -48.06 -32.05 5.09
CA LEU A 12 -46.99 -31.10 5.37
C LEU A 12 -46.15 -31.61 6.55
N LEU A 13 -45.03 -32.23 6.23
CA LEU A 13 -43.95 -32.45 7.19
C LEU A 13 -43.21 -31.11 7.40
N LEU A 14 -43.53 -30.42 8.49
CA LEU A 14 -42.68 -29.34 9.03
C LEU A 14 -41.41 -30.00 9.61
N SER A 15 -40.37 -30.08 8.80
CA SER A 15 -39.00 -30.25 9.30
C SER A 15 -38.54 -28.89 9.84
N SER A 16 -38.60 -28.70 11.15
CA SER A 16 -37.93 -27.64 11.86
C SER A 16 -36.42 -27.87 11.70
N PHE A 17 -35.82 -27.19 10.74
CA PHE A 17 -34.36 -26.98 10.73
C PHE A 17 -34.01 -26.11 11.93
N LEU A 18 -33.48 -26.74 12.98
CA LEU A 18 -32.68 -26.06 13.98
C LEU A 18 -31.41 -25.57 13.25
N TYR A 19 -31.45 -24.35 12.74
CA TYR A 19 -30.21 -23.62 12.46
C TYR A 19 -29.53 -23.42 13.82
N ALA A 20 -28.45 -24.13 14.04
CA ALA A 20 -27.49 -23.76 15.07
C ALA A 20 -27.04 -22.34 14.73
N GLN A 21 -27.48 -21.36 15.52
CA GLN A 21 -27.00 -20.00 15.48
C GLN A 21 -25.54 -20.07 15.88
N GLN A 22 -24.66 -20.10 14.89
CA GLN A 22 -23.22 -19.91 15.12
C GLN A 22 -23.12 -18.49 15.71
N SER A 23 -22.71 -18.41 16.97
CA SER A 23 -22.30 -17.12 17.53
C SER A 23 -21.23 -16.56 16.61
N ALA A 24 -21.52 -15.44 16.00
CA ALA A 24 -20.54 -14.75 15.16
C ALA A 24 -19.51 -14.10 16.11
N ASP A 25 -18.60 -14.91 16.64
CA ASP A 25 -17.41 -14.41 17.30
C ASP A 25 -16.53 -13.76 16.22
N ILE A 26 -16.07 -12.52 16.45
CA ILE A 26 -15.11 -11.87 15.56
C ILE A 26 -13.89 -12.80 15.44
N GLN A 27 -13.55 -13.19 14.21
CA GLN A 27 -12.46 -14.11 13.96
C GLN A 27 -11.13 -13.55 14.50
N GLU A 28 -10.30 -14.45 14.99
CA GLU A 28 -8.97 -14.13 15.47
C GLU A 28 -8.07 -13.75 14.29
N ILE A 29 -7.58 -12.50 14.26
CA ILE A 29 -6.77 -11.98 13.16
C ILE A 29 -5.33 -12.47 13.31
N ILE A 30 -4.84 -13.23 12.33
CA ILE A 30 -3.46 -13.71 12.27
C ILE A 30 -2.64 -12.79 11.39
N VAL A 31 -1.57 -12.23 11.93
CA VAL A 31 -0.60 -11.41 11.20
C VAL A 31 0.52 -12.30 10.66
N THR A 32 0.86 -12.10 9.40
CA THR A 32 1.86 -12.87 8.65
C THR A 32 3.11 -12.07 8.32
N ALA A 33 3.04 -10.74 8.40
CA ALA A 33 4.17 -9.86 8.16
C ALA A 33 5.20 -9.85 9.31
N ASP A 34 5.12 -10.75 10.27
CA ASP A 34 6.17 -11.03 11.26
C ASP A 34 6.93 -12.31 10.91
N PHE A 35 8.03 -12.59 11.59
CA PHE A 35 8.85 -13.80 11.35
C PHE A 35 8.10 -15.11 11.65
N ARG A 36 7.10 -15.04 12.52
CA ARG A 36 6.16 -16.12 12.85
C ARG A 36 4.75 -15.61 12.65
N GLN A 37 3.87 -16.48 12.17
CA GLN A 37 2.44 -16.19 12.21
C GLN A 37 2.01 -16.05 13.66
N GLN A 38 1.43 -14.93 14.01
CA GLN A 38 0.98 -14.63 15.36
C GLN A 38 -0.37 -13.94 15.35
N ASN A 39 -1.10 -14.14 16.42
CA ASN A 39 -2.32 -13.40 16.68
C ASN A 39 -2.02 -11.89 16.80
N LEU A 40 -2.82 -11.06 16.17
CA LEU A 40 -2.69 -9.59 16.25
C LEU A 40 -2.61 -9.10 17.71
N SER A 41 -3.37 -9.73 18.62
CA SER A 41 -3.37 -9.41 20.05
C SER A 41 -2.02 -9.59 20.74
N ASN A 42 -1.11 -10.43 20.20
CA ASN A 42 0.17 -10.77 20.80
C ASN A 42 1.36 -9.98 20.24
N ILE A 43 1.15 -9.16 19.21
CA ILE A 43 2.23 -8.45 18.54
C ILE A 43 2.42 -7.05 19.11
N SER A 44 3.64 -6.78 19.58
CA SER A 44 4.06 -5.50 20.15
C SER A 44 4.44 -4.47 19.07
N ASN A 45 3.49 -4.15 18.21
CA ASN A 45 3.59 -3.12 17.17
C ASN A 45 2.20 -2.61 16.80
N SER A 46 2.08 -1.35 16.38
CA SER A 46 0.85 -0.85 15.78
C SER A 46 0.68 -1.44 14.38
N ILE A 47 -0.41 -2.16 14.17
CA ILE A 47 -0.74 -2.82 12.90
C ILE A 47 -2.22 -2.60 12.62
N SER A 48 -2.54 -2.20 11.40
CA SER A 48 -3.90 -2.25 10.85
C SER A 48 -3.99 -3.43 9.91
N VAL A 49 -4.98 -4.28 10.09
CA VAL A 49 -5.29 -5.40 9.19
C VAL A 49 -6.63 -5.11 8.53
N LEU A 50 -6.64 -5.11 7.21
CA LEU A 50 -7.81 -4.96 6.37
C LEU A 50 -8.05 -6.34 5.75
N ASP A 51 -9.02 -7.07 6.27
CA ASP A 51 -9.35 -8.42 5.84
C ASP A 51 -10.19 -8.45 4.57
N ASP A 52 -10.41 -9.63 4.02
CA ASP A 52 -11.21 -9.83 2.82
C ASP A 52 -12.64 -9.34 2.99
N SER A 53 -13.26 -9.49 4.17
CA SER A 53 -14.61 -9.03 4.44
C SER A 53 -14.72 -7.51 4.32
N LEU A 54 -13.81 -6.75 4.92
CA LEU A 54 -13.75 -5.29 4.77
C LEU A 54 -13.54 -4.88 3.31
N LEU A 55 -12.62 -5.56 2.60
CA LEU A 55 -12.32 -5.25 1.19
C LEU A 55 -13.54 -5.48 0.29
N GLU A 56 -14.30 -6.54 0.56
CA GLU A 56 -15.52 -6.89 -0.18
C GLU A 56 -16.69 -5.97 0.16
N ASP A 57 -16.98 -5.74 1.45
CA ASP A 57 -18.08 -4.88 1.93
C ASP A 57 -17.94 -3.42 1.47
N GLN A 58 -16.70 -2.94 1.34
CA GLN A 58 -16.41 -1.57 0.88
C GLN A 58 -16.14 -1.48 -0.63
N HIS A 59 -16.27 -2.59 -1.37
CA HIS A 59 -16.01 -2.69 -2.83
C HIS A 59 -14.65 -2.11 -3.21
N ILE A 60 -13.61 -2.45 -2.45
CA ILE A 60 -12.24 -1.98 -2.64
C ILE A 60 -11.56 -2.85 -3.70
N SER A 61 -10.98 -2.23 -4.71
CA SER A 61 -10.33 -2.91 -5.84
C SER A 61 -8.83 -2.69 -5.92
N HIS A 62 -8.33 -1.61 -5.29
CA HIS A 62 -6.93 -1.22 -5.32
C HIS A 62 -6.48 -0.72 -3.95
N LEU A 63 -5.18 -0.86 -3.65
CA LEU A 63 -4.59 -0.48 -2.37
C LEU A 63 -4.87 0.98 -1.99
N GLU A 64 -4.84 1.93 -2.93
CA GLU A 64 -5.12 3.35 -2.65
C GLU A 64 -6.48 3.57 -1.98
N GLU A 65 -7.46 2.74 -2.33
CA GLU A 65 -8.81 2.79 -1.76
C GLU A 65 -8.84 2.21 -0.35
N ALA A 66 -8.07 1.14 -0.11
CA ALA A 66 -7.95 0.46 1.19
C ALA A 66 -7.30 1.35 2.27
N LEU A 67 -6.35 2.21 1.89
CA LEU A 67 -5.56 3.01 2.83
C LEU A 67 -6.38 4.02 3.63
N TYR A 68 -7.59 4.38 3.21
CA TYR A 68 -8.48 5.22 4.00
C TYR A 68 -8.94 4.54 5.30
N HIS A 69 -8.91 3.21 5.37
CA HIS A 69 -9.32 2.42 6.53
C HIS A 69 -8.18 2.18 7.54
N ALA A 70 -6.99 2.75 7.30
CA ALA A 70 -5.86 2.68 8.22
C ALA A 70 -5.51 4.06 8.78
N PRO A 71 -5.29 4.22 10.11
CA PRO A 71 -4.98 5.51 10.72
C PRO A 71 -3.59 6.00 10.30
N ASN A 72 -3.42 7.33 10.11
CA ASN A 72 -2.16 7.98 9.78
C ASN A 72 -1.44 7.43 8.51
N VAL A 73 -2.23 6.91 7.57
CA VAL A 73 -1.73 6.44 6.28
C VAL A 73 -2.30 7.33 5.17
N ASN A 74 -1.43 7.81 4.29
CA ASN A 74 -1.80 8.62 3.14
C ASN A 74 -1.12 8.08 1.89
N PHE A 75 -1.49 8.62 0.74
CA PHE A 75 -0.86 8.31 -0.54
C PHE A 75 -0.67 9.57 -1.38
N SER A 76 0.21 9.49 -2.35
CA SER A 76 0.41 10.53 -3.34
C SER A 76 0.10 9.97 -4.72
N SER A 77 -0.90 10.55 -5.37
CA SER A 77 -1.13 10.35 -6.79
C SER A 77 -0.28 11.36 -7.58
N GLY A 78 0.19 10.97 -8.70
CA GLY A 78 0.96 11.74 -9.67
C GLY A 78 1.00 10.90 -10.93
N SER A 79 0.06 9.94 -10.99
CA SER A 79 -0.17 8.96 -12.04
C SER A 79 -1.66 8.57 -11.99
N ASN A 80 -2.11 7.61 -12.77
CA ASN A 80 -3.51 7.18 -12.77
C ASN A 80 -3.88 6.46 -11.45
N ARG A 81 -2.95 5.62 -10.94
CA ARG A 81 -3.03 4.95 -9.63
C ARG A 81 -1.94 5.48 -8.69
N ALA A 82 -2.18 5.45 -7.37
CA ALA A 82 -1.17 5.82 -6.40
C ALA A 82 0.01 4.82 -6.39
N ARG A 83 1.23 5.34 -6.50
CA ARG A 83 2.47 4.56 -6.47
C ARG A 83 3.21 4.68 -5.15
N PHE A 84 3.03 5.80 -4.44
CA PHE A 84 3.79 6.18 -3.26
C PHE A 84 2.87 6.38 -2.08
N TYR A 85 3.29 5.84 -0.95
CA TYR A 85 2.51 5.84 0.27
C TYR A 85 3.25 6.56 1.39
N GLN A 86 2.51 7.15 2.32
CA GLN A 86 3.07 7.79 3.51
C GLN A 86 2.45 7.14 4.74
N ILE A 87 3.29 6.76 5.71
CA ILE A 87 2.90 6.26 7.01
C ILE A 87 3.41 7.25 8.07
N ARG A 88 2.51 7.71 8.94
CA ARG A 88 2.83 8.70 9.98
C ARG A 88 3.49 9.97 9.41
N GLY A 89 3.11 10.36 8.18
CA GLY A 89 3.63 11.52 7.46
C GLY A 89 5.02 11.33 6.84
N ILE A 90 5.52 10.11 6.73
CA ILE A 90 6.82 9.78 6.14
C ILE A 90 6.59 8.93 4.88
N GLY A 91 7.19 9.32 3.75
CA GLY A 91 7.13 8.60 2.48
C GLY A 91 7.38 9.52 1.30
N GLU A 92 7.68 8.92 0.16
CA GLU A 92 7.91 9.60 -1.10
C GLU A 92 6.58 10.10 -1.69
N ARG A 93 6.67 11.07 -2.61
CA ARG A 93 5.50 11.68 -3.28
C ARG A 93 5.51 11.49 -4.79
N GLY A 94 6.66 11.22 -5.37
CA GLY A 94 6.87 11.03 -6.79
C GLY A 94 8.28 10.54 -7.07
N GLN A 95 8.53 10.15 -8.30
CA GLN A 95 9.83 9.81 -8.85
C GLN A 95 9.84 10.19 -10.32
N PHE A 96 10.91 10.85 -10.75
CA PHE A 96 11.15 11.20 -12.14
C PHE A 96 12.40 10.49 -12.68
N SER A 97 13.52 11.17 -12.83
CA SER A 97 14.76 10.54 -13.32
C SER A 97 15.68 10.01 -12.21
N GLU A 98 15.51 10.49 -11.00
CA GLU A 98 16.34 10.11 -9.85
C GLU A 98 16.08 8.67 -9.39
N PRO A 99 17.12 7.98 -8.89
CA PRO A 99 16.97 6.71 -8.20
C PRO A 99 16.14 6.85 -6.91
N LEU A 100 15.35 5.82 -6.59
CA LEU A 100 14.48 5.82 -5.43
C LEU A 100 14.92 4.81 -4.39
N ASN A 101 15.08 5.27 -3.13
CA ASN A 101 15.09 4.45 -1.94
C ASN A 101 13.78 4.68 -1.19
N SER A 102 12.94 3.67 -1.04
CA SER A 102 11.61 3.81 -0.45
C SER A 102 11.66 3.95 1.07
N SER A 103 10.83 4.84 1.62
CA SER A 103 10.61 4.98 3.07
C SER A 103 9.50 4.08 3.59
N VAL A 104 8.52 3.74 2.75
CA VAL A 104 7.44 2.80 3.02
C VAL A 104 7.63 1.58 2.13
N GLY A 105 7.74 0.41 2.75
CA GLY A 105 7.83 -0.86 2.04
C GLY A 105 6.46 -1.29 1.50
N LEU A 106 6.45 -1.93 0.34
CA LEU A 106 5.29 -2.61 -0.20
C LEU A 106 5.69 -4.03 -0.60
N MET A 107 5.04 -5.01 0.02
CA MET A 107 5.19 -6.42 -0.33
C MET A 107 3.89 -6.95 -0.92
N ILE A 108 3.98 -7.68 -2.02
CA ILE A 108 2.85 -8.42 -2.62
C ILE A 108 3.24 -9.88 -2.68
N ASP A 109 2.54 -10.74 -1.90
CA ASP A 109 2.87 -12.17 -1.77
C ASP A 109 4.38 -12.44 -1.54
N GLY A 110 5.04 -11.60 -0.70
CA GLY A 110 6.45 -11.74 -0.36
C GLY A 110 7.45 -11.18 -1.37
N VAL A 111 7.00 -10.49 -2.42
CA VAL A 111 7.85 -9.81 -3.42
C VAL A 111 7.85 -8.30 -3.17
N ASP A 112 9.02 -7.66 -3.26
CA ASP A 112 9.20 -6.21 -3.02
C ASP A 112 8.72 -5.36 -4.22
N PHE A 113 7.62 -4.63 -4.04
CA PHE A 113 7.05 -3.64 -4.95
C PHE A 113 7.18 -2.20 -4.46
N SER A 114 8.08 -1.92 -3.52
CA SER A 114 8.31 -0.57 -3.01
C SER A 114 8.59 0.42 -4.14
N GLY A 115 7.80 1.49 -4.22
CA GLY A 115 7.87 2.49 -5.30
C GLY A 115 7.13 2.11 -6.60
N ALA A 116 6.47 0.96 -6.67
CA ALA A 116 5.68 0.50 -7.81
C ALA A 116 4.25 0.09 -7.41
N GLY A 117 3.63 0.88 -6.53
CA GLY A 117 2.37 0.57 -5.87
C GLY A 117 1.14 0.50 -6.78
N ASN A 118 1.20 1.00 -8.01
CA ASN A 118 0.12 0.87 -8.99
C ASN A 118 -0.20 -0.59 -9.36
N ALA A 119 0.71 -1.54 -9.14
CA ALA A 119 0.47 -2.98 -9.31
C ALA A 119 -0.38 -3.61 -8.19
N ALA A 120 -0.75 -2.86 -7.15
CA ALA A 120 -1.41 -3.39 -5.95
C ALA A 120 -2.93 -3.57 -6.13
N LEU A 121 -3.33 -4.45 -7.05
CA LEU A 121 -4.71 -4.90 -7.26
C LEU A 121 -5.11 -5.90 -6.16
N LEU A 122 -6.34 -5.75 -5.62
CA LEU A 122 -6.78 -6.45 -4.41
C LEU A 122 -7.81 -7.56 -4.64
N TYR A 123 -7.96 -8.06 -5.87
CA TYR A 123 -8.81 -9.24 -6.09
C TYR A 123 -8.16 -10.50 -5.52
N ASP A 124 -8.97 -11.32 -4.85
CA ASP A 124 -8.55 -12.60 -4.25
C ASP A 124 -7.43 -12.43 -3.20
N VAL A 125 -7.51 -11.33 -2.45
CA VAL A 125 -6.64 -11.00 -1.33
C VAL A 125 -7.28 -11.47 -0.04
N GLU A 126 -6.50 -12.11 0.84
CA GLU A 126 -6.94 -12.53 2.16
C GLU A 126 -6.91 -11.36 3.13
N GLN A 127 -5.81 -10.58 3.09
CA GLN A 127 -5.65 -9.39 3.94
C GLN A 127 -4.57 -8.44 3.43
N VAL A 128 -4.71 -7.18 3.83
CA VAL A 128 -3.67 -6.15 3.73
C VAL A 128 -3.24 -5.78 5.14
N GLU A 129 -1.98 -6.05 5.46
CA GLU A 129 -1.38 -5.73 6.76
C GLU A 129 -0.55 -4.45 6.63
N ILE A 130 -0.85 -3.44 7.44
CA ILE A 130 -0.13 -2.17 7.45
C ILE A 130 0.58 -2.03 8.78
N LEU A 131 1.89 -2.26 8.77
CA LEU A 131 2.76 -2.19 9.93
C LEU A 131 3.27 -0.75 10.09
N MET A 132 2.89 -0.11 11.18
CA MET A 132 3.24 1.27 11.47
C MET A 132 4.59 1.38 12.16
N GLY A 133 5.38 2.40 11.79
CA GLY A 133 6.71 2.60 12.34
C GLY A 133 7.78 1.69 11.72
N PRO A 134 9.05 1.85 12.12
CA PRO A 134 10.19 1.17 11.49
C PRO A 134 10.09 -0.35 11.51
N GLN A 135 10.23 -0.98 10.35
CA GLN A 135 10.32 -2.42 10.17
C GLN A 135 11.75 -2.85 9.77
N GLY A 136 12.75 -2.07 10.21
CA GLY A 136 14.15 -2.24 9.83
C GLY A 136 14.75 -3.60 10.21
N THR A 137 14.26 -4.28 11.26
CA THR A 137 14.74 -5.60 11.67
C THR A 137 14.42 -6.66 10.62
N ARG A 138 13.21 -6.68 10.08
CA ARG A 138 12.77 -7.71 9.12
C ARG A 138 13.02 -7.29 7.67
N TYR A 139 12.62 -6.09 7.29
CA TYR A 139 12.56 -5.64 5.89
C TYR A 139 13.71 -4.70 5.49
N GLY A 140 14.51 -4.22 6.45
CA GLY A 140 15.70 -3.42 6.18
C GLY A 140 15.38 -1.98 5.74
N SER A 141 16.20 -1.47 4.81
CA SER A 141 16.24 -0.05 4.46
C SER A 141 14.98 0.49 3.77
N ASN A 142 14.16 -0.37 3.14
CA ASN A 142 12.94 0.07 2.46
C ASN A 142 11.71 0.23 3.39
N ALA A 143 11.86 0.09 4.70
CA ALA A 143 10.77 0.12 5.67
C ALA A 143 11.07 1.06 6.85
N LEU A 144 11.57 2.26 6.56
CA LEU A 144 11.85 3.31 7.55
C LEU A 144 10.60 3.75 8.30
N ALA A 145 9.51 4.02 7.57
CA ALA A 145 8.25 4.52 8.12
C ALA A 145 7.26 3.42 8.46
N GLY A 146 7.36 2.28 7.80
CA GLY A 146 6.47 1.16 7.93
C GLY A 146 6.47 0.28 6.69
N LEU A 147 5.56 -0.69 6.70
CA LEU A 147 5.41 -1.66 5.62
C LEU A 147 3.93 -1.91 5.34
N ILE A 148 3.60 -2.06 4.07
CA ILE A 148 2.31 -2.57 3.60
C ILE A 148 2.57 -3.96 3.03
N ASN A 149 1.88 -4.98 3.54
CA ASN A 149 1.99 -6.37 3.10
C ASN A 149 0.64 -6.86 2.59
N ILE A 150 0.58 -7.18 1.31
CA ILE A 150 -0.60 -7.74 0.66
C ILE A 150 -0.41 -9.25 0.55
N ARG A 151 -1.34 -10.00 1.13
CA ARG A 151 -1.37 -11.45 1.08
C ARG A 151 -2.62 -11.92 0.34
N SER A 152 -2.43 -12.66 -0.73
CA SER A 152 -3.53 -13.30 -1.45
C SER A 152 -3.96 -14.60 -0.77
N LYS A 153 -5.22 -15.03 -1.04
CA LYS A 153 -5.81 -16.25 -0.48
C LYS A 153 -4.97 -17.49 -0.84
N ASP A 154 -4.87 -18.40 0.10
CA ASP A 154 -4.12 -19.66 -0.06
C ASP A 154 -4.96 -20.74 -0.82
N PRO A 155 -4.32 -21.78 -1.37
CA PRO A 155 -5.02 -22.96 -1.89
C PRO A 155 -5.87 -23.64 -0.84
N THR A 156 -7.05 -24.16 -1.25
CA THR A 156 -8.01 -24.80 -0.37
C THR A 156 -7.85 -26.33 -0.37
N SER A 157 -8.25 -26.98 0.73
CA SER A 157 -8.26 -28.44 0.84
C SER A 157 -9.45 -29.10 0.13
N GLU A 158 -10.50 -28.34 -0.16
CA GLU A 158 -11.69 -28.74 -0.88
C GLU A 158 -11.82 -27.92 -2.16
N ALA A 159 -12.57 -28.44 -3.14
CA ALA A 159 -12.81 -27.70 -4.38
C ALA A 159 -13.66 -26.46 -4.09
N ALA A 160 -13.17 -25.30 -4.50
CA ALA A 160 -13.83 -24.01 -4.36
C ALA A 160 -13.64 -23.20 -5.65
N TYR A 161 -14.68 -22.50 -6.09
CA TYR A 161 -14.61 -21.61 -7.25
C TYR A 161 -15.59 -20.47 -7.10
N GLY A 162 -15.24 -19.32 -7.66
CA GLY A 162 -16.09 -18.13 -7.60
C GLY A 162 -16.00 -17.30 -8.87
N LEU A 163 -17.04 -16.50 -9.05
CA LEU A 163 -17.19 -15.56 -10.15
C LEU A 163 -17.67 -14.23 -9.61
N LYS A 164 -17.12 -13.11 -10.14
CA LYS A 164 -17.58 -11.76 -9.83
C LYS A 164 -17.70 -10.93 -11.10
N ILE A 165 -18.80 -10.19 -11.23
CA ILE A 165 -19.09 -9.25 -12.30
C ILE A 165 -19.41 -7.90 -11.67
N ASP A 166 -18.72 -6.85 -12.09
CA ASP A 166 -18.93 -5.48 -11.64
C ASP A 166 -19.35 -4.59 -12.81
N LEU A 167 -20.36 -3.77 -12.61
CA LEU A 167 -20.86 -2.77 -13.56
C LEU A 167 -21.01 -1.42 -12.84
N GLY A 168 -20.63 -0.32 -13.47
CA GLY A 168 -20.75 1.00 -12.84
C GLY A 168 -20.80 2.15 -13.82
N ASN A 169 -21.01 3.35 -13.29
CA ASN A 169 -20.89 4.57 -14.07
C ASN A 169 -19.46 4.75 -14.63
N TYR A 170 -19.23 5.70 -15.51
CA TYR A 170 -17.97 5.87 -16.28
C TYR A 170 -17.63 4.63 -17.12
N ASN A 171 -18.66 3.93 -17.64
CA ASN A 171 -18.52 2.71 -18.43
C ASN A 171 -17.67 1.62 -17.72
N SER A 172 -17.70 1.63 -16.37
CA SER A 172 -16.92 0.70 -15.56
C SER A 172 -17.47 -0.71 -15.69
N ARG A 173 -16.59 -1.69 -15.93
CA ARG A 173 -16.89 -3.12 -16.05
C ARG A 173 -15.77 -3.92 -15.44
N GLY A 174 -16.11 -4.92 -14.66
CA GLY A 174 -15.18 -5.87 -14.06
C GLY A 174 -15.64 -7.31 -14.29
N LEU A 175 -14.69 -8.20 -14.48
CA LEU A 175 -14.89 -9.64 -14.47
C LEU A 175 -13.74 -10.26 -13.68
N ALA A 176 -14.07 -11.10 -12.71
CA ALA A 176 -13.08 -11.81 -11.93
C ALA A 176 -13.58 -13.23 -11.61
N ALA A 177 -12.64 -14.18 -11.50
CA ALA A 177 -12.93 -15.56 -11.16
C ALA A 177 -11.76 -16.20 -10.43
N TYR A 178 -12.06 -17.19 -9.59
CA TYR A 178 -11.05 -18.06 -9.00
C TYR A 178 -11.48 -19.53 -9.06
N LEU A 179 -10.50 -20.40 -9.00
CA LEU A 179 -10.63 -21.86 -8.89
C LEU A 179 -9.53 -22.37 -7.95
N SER A 180 -9.92 -23.16 -6.95
CA SER A 180 -9.00 -23.69 -5.95
C SER A 180 -9.40 -25.12 -5.58
N GLY A 181 -8.44 -25.90 -5.06
CA GLY A 181 -8.71 -27.23 -4.55
C GLY A 181 -7.51 -28.16 -4.59
N PRO A 182 -7.71 -29.45 -4.21
CA PRO A 182 -6.67 -30.45 -4.23
C PRO A 182 -6.47 -31.02 -5.65
N LEU A 183 -5.21 -31.06 -6.09
CA LEU A 183 -4.78 -31.88 -7.27
C LEU A 183 -4.46 -33.32 -6.83
N SER A 184 -4.04 -33.49 -5.58
CA SER A 184 -3.81 -34.78 -4.94
C SER A 184 -4.00 -34.62 -3.40
N GLN A 185 -3.79 -35.70 -2.63
CA GLN A 185 -3.82 -35.62 -1.17
C GLN A 185 -2.74 -34.68 -0.58
N THR A 186 -1.68 -34.41 -1.34
CA THR A 186 -0.54 -33.62 -0.87
C THR A 186 -0.30 -32.35 -1.67
N LEU A 187 -1.03 -32.14 -2.76
CA LEU A 187 -0.83 -31.00 -3.66
C LEU A 187 -2.16 -30.25 -3.85
N GLN A 188 -2.15 -28.97 -3.51
CA GLN A 188 -3.26 -28.04 -3.64
C GLN A 188 -2.89 -26.90 -4.58
N PHE A 189 -3.87 -26.32 -5.24
CA PHE A 189 -3.69 -25.19 -6.14
C PHE A 189 -4.78 -24.13 -5.93
N ARG A 190 -4.47 -22.89 -6.31
CA ARG A 190 -5.41 -21.80 -6.51
C ARG A 190 -5.03 -21.01 -7.75
N LEU A 191 -6.00 -20.73 -8.60
CA LEU A 191 -5.87 -19.83 -9.75
C LEU A 191 -6.89 -18.71 -9.59
N SER A 192 -6.48 -17.46 -9.78
CA SER A 192 -7.37 -16.32 -9.81
C SER A 192 -7.03 -15.37 -10.95
N ALA A 193 -8.07 -14.78 -11.54
CA ALA A 193 -7.94 -13.84 -12.64
C ALA A 193 -8.97 -12.74 -12.51
N GLN A 194 -8.54 -11.50 -12.83
CA GLN A 194 -9.39 -10.32 -12.86
C GLN A 194 -9.06 -9.47 -14.08
N ARG A 195 -10.08 -8.84 -14.66
CA ARG A 195 -9.91 -7.69 -15.56
C ARG A 195 -10.96 -6.64 -15.27
N SER A 196 -10.53 -5.40 -15.13
CA SER A 196 -11.39 -4.23 -14.94
C SER A 196 -11.09 -3.15 -15.97
N ARG A 197 -12.13 -2.44 -16.41
CA ARG A 197 -12.06 -1.33 -17.36
C ARG A 197 -12.96 -0.19 -16.96
N SER A 198 -12.54 1.04 -17.27
CA SER A 198 -13.34 2.25 -17.08
C SER A 198 -12.84 3.33 -18.04
N ASP A 199 -13.75 4.22 -18.47
CA ASP A 199 -13.37 5.41 -19.25
C ASP A 199 -12.62 6.46 -18.40
N GLY A 200 -12.54 6.26 -17.07
CA GLY A 200 -11.95 7.23 -16.15
C GLY A 200 -12.89 8.40 -15.86
N PHE A 201 -12.36 9.41 -15.19
CA PHE A 201 -13.17 10.49 -14.61
C PHE A 201 -12.94 11.85 -15.24
N SER A 202 -12.07 11.95 -16.25
CA SER A 202 -11.74 13.19 -16.97
C SER A 202 -12.26 13.12 -18.40
N GLN A 203 -12.80 14.22 -18.87
CA GLN A 203 -13.20 14.40 -20.27
C GLN A 203 -12.22 15.37 -20.93
N ASN A 204 -11.54 14.93 -21.98
CA ASN A 204 -10.71 15.81 -22.78
C ASN A 204 -11.58 16.55 -23.79
N LEU A 205 -11.71 17.87 -23.64
CA LEU A 205 -12.58 18.69 -24.44
C LEU A 205 -12.01 18.97 -25.86
N TYR A 206 -10.67 18.97 -25.97
CA TYR A 206 -10.01 19.15 -27.26
C TYR A 206 -10.17 17.91 -28.13
N LEU A 207 -9.83 16.73 -27.60
CA LEU A 207 -9.93 15.45 -28.31
C LEU A 207 -11.36 14.87 -28.30
N LYS A 208 -12.29 15.46 -27.52
CA LYS A 208 -13.71 15.04 -27.40
C LYS A 208 -13.87 13.57 -26.99
N ARG A 209 -13.01 13.08 -26.13
CA ARG A 209 -13.03 11.69 -25.61
C ARG A 209 -12.41 11.62 -24.21
N PRO A 210 -12.73 10.58 -23.43
CA PRO A 210 -11.98 10.29 -22.19
C PRO A 210 -10.51 9.99 -22.51
N THR A 211 -9.60 10.42 -21.64
CA THR A 211 -8.14 10.26 -21.79
C THR A 211 -7.44 9.81 -20.52
N ASN A 212 -8.22 9.56 -19.45
CA ASN A 212 -7.73 9.06 -18.17
C ASN A 212 -8.35 7.68 -17.84
N GLN A 213 -8.52 6.85 -18.87
CA GLN A 213 -9.12 5.50 -18.76
C GLN A 213 -8.26 4.55 -17.95
N ARG A 214 -8.91 3.50 -17.43
CA ARG A 214 -8.28 2.36 -16.77
C ARG A 214 -8.56 1.06 -17.54
N ASP A 215 -7.54 0.24 -17.76
CA ASP A 215 -7.64 -1.15 -18.23
C ASP A 215 -6.60 -1.96 -17.45
N GLU A 216 -7.06 -2.73 -16.47
CA GLU A 216 -6.23 -3.37 -15.47
C GLU A 216 -6.55 -4.86 -15.40
N SER A 217 -5.52 -5.70 -15.42
CA SER A 217 -5.69 -7.15 -15.31
C SER A 217 -4.69 -7.77 -14.33
N LEU A 218 -5.12 -8.83 -13.67
CA LEU A 218 -4.35 -9.64 -12.74
C LEU A 218 -4.58 -11.12 -13.08
N LEU A 219 -3.51 -11.88 -13.14
CA LEU A 219 -3.52 -13.34 -13.15
C LEU A 219 -2.60 -13.83 -12.03
N ARG A 220 -3.09 -14.76 -11.20
CA ARG A 220 -2.33 -15.32 -10.09
C ARG A 220 -2.52 -16.82 -10.02
N GLY A 221 -1.43 -17.56 -9.79
CA GLY A 221 -1.42 -18.99 -9.53
C GLY A 221 -0.64 -19.30 -8.26
N LYS A 222 -1.21 -20.12 -7.38
CA LYS A 222 -0.53 -20.64 -6.19
C LYS A 222 -0.55 -22.15 -6.17
N LEU A 223 0.53 -22.73 -5.66
CA LEU A 223 0.65 -24.17 -5.38
C LEU A 223 1.13 -24.33 -3.94
N ARG A 224 0.54 -25.28 -3.22
CA ARG A 224 1.02 -25.79 -1.94
C ARG A 224 1.23 -27.28 -2.04
N TRP A 225 2.45 -27.70 -1.79
CA TRP A 225 2.84 -29.11 -1.87
C TRP A 225 3.40 -29.60 -0.54
N GLN A 226 2.61 -30.42 0.16
CA GLN A 226 3.06 -31.13 1.35
C GLN A 226 3.83 -32.38 0.90
N VAL A 227 5.16 -32.26 0.75
CA VAL A 227 6.03 -33.33 0.26
C VAL A 227 6.11 -34.48 1.27
N SER A 228 6.16 -34.12 2.57
CA SER A 228 6.10 -35.02 3.71
C SER A 228 5.63 -34.25 4.95
N ASP A 229 5.46 -34.90 6.09
CA ASP A 229 5.06 -34.23 7.35
C ASP A 229 6.01 -33.10 7.76
N ASP A 230 7.27 -33.18 7.35
CA ASP A 230 8.32 -32.21 7.69
C ASP A 230 8.69 -31.26 6.54
N ILE A 231 8.15 -31.45 5.32
CA ILE A 231 8.56 -30.69 4.13
C ILE A 231 7.34 -30.15 3.40
N GLN A 232 7.20 -28.82 3.37
CA GLN A 232 6.20 -28.12 2.58
C GLN A 232 6.87 -27.15 1.60
N PHE A 233 6.35 -27.11 0.39
CA PHE A 233 6.76 -26.17 -0.65
C PHE A 233 5.56 -25.34 -1.09
N ASP A 234 5.67 -24.03 -0.98
CA ASP A 234 4.69 -23.05 -1.46
C ASP A 234 5.29 -22.26 -2.64
N LEU A 235 4.50 -22.08 -3.69
CA LEU A 235 4.85 -21.29 -4.87
C LEU A 235 3.71 -20.35 -5.21
N SER A 236 4.03 -19.09 -5.46
CA SER A 236 3.12 -18.07 -6.00
C SER A 236 3.71 -17.49 -7.27
N LEU A 237 2.90 -17.41 -8.34
CA LEU A 237 3.23 -16.80 -9.63
C LEU A 237 2.14 -15.78 -9.94
N SER A 238 2.52 -14.57 -10.34
CA SER A 238 1.56 -13.53 -10.65
C SER A 238 2.00 -12.67 -11.83
N ARG A 239 1.01 -12.23 -12.62
CA ARG A 239 1.16 -11.21 -13.65
C ARG A 239 0.13 -10.12 -13.46
N VAL A 240 0.59 -8.88 -13.44
CA VAL A 240 -0.23 -7.67 -13.46
C VAL A 240 0.05 -6.93 -14.76
N ASP A 241 -1.02 -6.49 -15.43
CA ASP A 241 -0.93 -5.69 -16.65
C ASP A 241 -1.89 -4.50 -16.53
N LEU A 242 -1.34 -3.30 -16.61
CA LEU A 242 -2.04 -2.02 -16.52
C LEU A 242 -1.80 -1.24 -17.81
N ASP A 243 -2.88 -0.88 -18.53
CA ASP A 243 -2.86 0.02 -19.69
C ASP A 243 -3.74 1.23 -19.43
N ASN A 244 -3.31 2.08 -18.49
CA ASN A 244 -4.07 3.23 -18.04
C ASN A 244 -3.63 4.49 -18.80
N GLY A 245 -4.60 5.38 -19.09
CA GLY A 245 -4.34 6.73 -19.55
C GLY A 245 -3.94 7.63 -18.38
N TYR A 246 -3.34 8.78 -18.67
CA TYR A 246 -3.04 9.80 -17.69
C TYR A 246 -3.23 11.20 -18.26
N ASP A 247 -4.32 11.85 -17.82
CA ASP A 247 -4.70 13.21 -18.19
C ASP A 247 -5.52 13.77 -17.02
N ALA A 248 -4.85 14.05 -15.90
CA ALA A 248 -5.48 14.30 -14.60
C ALA A 248 -5.33 15.73 -14.10
N PHE A 249 -4.50 16.56 -14.76
CA PHE A 249 -4.34 17.98 -14.47
C PHE A 249 -5.02 18.84 -15.52
N SER A 250 -5.48 20.00 -15.12
CA SER A 250 -6.15 20.97 -15.97
C SER A 250 -5.68 22.39 -15.61
N LEU A 251 -5.54 23.26 -16.61
CA LEU A 251 -5.22 24.67 -16.40
C LEU A 251 -6.26 25.40 -15.52
N ASP A 252 -7.48 24.87 -15.45
CA ASP A 252 -8.61 25.44 -14.70
C ASP A 252 -8.91 24.70 -13.39
N ASN A 253 -8.10 23.71 -12.99
CA ASN A 253 -8.31 22.87 -11.78
C ASN A 253 -9.68 22.17 -11.75
N ILE A 254 -10.17 21.71 -12.89
CA ILE A 254 -11.41 20.96 -13.05
C ILE A 254 -11.12 19.57 -13.65
N ARG A 255 -12.14 18.73 -13.78
CA ARG A 255 -11.98 17.39 -14.38
C ARG A 255 -11.87 17.40 -15.90
N ASP A 256 -12.33 18.45 -16.54
CA ASP A 256 -12.19 18.59 -17.98
C ASP A 256 -10.77 19.05 -18.32
N THR A 257 -10.15 18.39 -19.29
CA THR A 257 -8.78 18.63 -19.74
C THR A 257 -8.74 19.14 -21.17
N LEU A 258 -7.59 19.68 -21.57
CA LEU A 258 -7.40 20.29 -22.89
C LEU A 258 -6.18 19.71 -23.63
N SER A 259 -5.47 18.77 -23.08
CA SER A 259 -4.26 18.15 -23.60
C SER A 259 -4.45 17.62 -25.04
N ASP A 260 -3.57 17.97 -25.97
CA ASP A 260 -3.54 17.39 -27.31
C ASP A 260 -2.70 16.10 -27.39
N GLU A 261 -1.78 15.90 -26.44
CA GLU A 261 -0.93 14.71 -26.31
C GLU A 261 -1.07 14.03 -24.92
N PRO A 262 -2.30 13.59 -24.51
CA PRO A 262 -2.52 13.02 -23.19
C PRO A 262 -1.61 11.84 -22.93
N GLY A 263 -1.13 11.76 -21.68
CA GLY A 263 -0.18 10.74 -21.25
C GLY A 263 -0.81 9.38 -20.96
N PHE A 264 -0.02 8.56 -20.30
CA PHE A 264 -0.37 7.20 -19.91
C PHE A 264 0.39 6.77 -18.67
N ASP A 265 -0.14 5.74 -18.00
CA ASP A 265 0.42 5.10 -16.82
C ASP A 265 0.28 3.59 -16.98
N ARG A 266 1.28 2.98 -17.59
CA ARG A 266 1.30 1.57 -17.96
C ARG A 266 2.30 0.81 -17.14
N GLN A 267 1.96 -0.42 -16.75
CA GLN A 267 2.88 -1.31 -16.09
C GLN A 267 2.54 -2.76 -16.41
N THR A 268 3.52 -3.53 -16.83
CA THR A 268 3.45 -4.99 -16.84
C THR A 268 4.45 -5.52 -15.83
N SER A 269 4.01 -6.40 -14.92
CA SER A 269 4.87 -7.01 -13.91
C SER A 269 4.61 -8.51 -13.84
N ASP A 270 5.66 -9.30 -14.01
CA ASP A 270 5.69 -10.73 -13.74
C ASP A 270 6.48 -10.95 -12.45
N PHE A 271 5.93 -11.69 -11.49
CA PHE A 271 6.60 -11.92 -10.22
C PHE A 271 6.30 -13.30 -9.62
N MET A 272 7.26 -13.78 -8.84
CA MET A 272 7.25 -15.10 -8.24
C MET A 272 7.78 -15.04 -6.82
N ASN A 273 7.16 -15.80 -5.93
CA ASN A 273 7.70 -16.16 -4.62
C ASN A 273 7.66 -17.68 -4.46
N SER A 274 8.71 -18.23 -3.89
CA SER A 274 8.77 -19.65 -3.50
C SER A 274 9.27 -19.77 -2.06
N THR A 275 8.63 -20.60 -1.25
CA THR A 275 9.02 -20.87 0.13
C THR A 275 9.10 -22.37 0.36
N LEU A 276 10.27 -22.84 0.83
CA LEU A 276 10.48 -24.22 1.23
C LEU A 276 10.61 -24.26 2.76
N HIS A 277 9.66 -24.92 3.42
CA HIS A 277 9.67 -25.17 4.85
C HIS A 277 10.25 -26.56 5.14
N LEU A 278 11.27 -26.62 6.00
CA LEU A 278 11.97 -27.83 6.39
C LEU A 278 11.86 -28.00 7.90
N GLY A 279 10.99 -28.90 8.36
CA GLY A 279 10.65 -29.13 9.78
C GLY A 279 11.44 -30.24 10.46
N GLY A 280 12.10 -31.14 9.73
CA GLY A 280 12.72 -32.37 10.29
C GLY A 280 13.96 -32.17 11.12
N PHE A 281 14.49 -30.97 11.31
CA PHE A 281 15.70 -30.71 12.09
C PHE A 281 15.41 -30.52 13.57
N ARG A 282 16.31 -31.05 14.40
CA ARG A 282 16.12 -31.04 15.87
C ARG A 282 16.18 -29.64 16.48
N LEU A 283 17.06 -28.76 15.98
CA LEU A 283 17.34 -27.45 16.59
C LEU A 283 16.50 -26.33 16.04
N ALA A 284 16.07 -26.38 14.78
CA ALA A 284 15.35 -25.30 14.14
C ALA A 284 14.45 -25.85 13.02
N GLN A 285 13.37 -25.16 12.74
CA GLN A 285 12.72 -25.18 11.44
C GLN A 285 13.53 -24.26 10.53
N ILE A 286 13.72 -24.66 9.27
CA ILE A 286 14.42 -23.86 8.28
C ILE A 286 13.41 -23.42 7.24
N GLU A 287 13.43 -22.14 6.88
CA GLU A 287 12.68 -21.59 5.75
C GLU A 287 13.68 -21.05 4.72
N LEU A 288 13.52 -21.49 3.48
CA LEU A 288 14.23 -20.96 2.32
C LEU A 288 13.23 -20.23 1.44
N ILE A 289 13.43 -18.92 1.28
CA ILE A 289 12.52 -18.05 0.55
C ILE A 289 13.27 -17.47 -0.63
N GLY A 290 12.68 -17.58 -1.83
CA GLY A 290 13.18 -16.95 -3.04
C GLY A 290 12.09 -16.10 -3.68
N ALA A 291 12.40 -14.86 -4.04
CA ALA A 291 11.48 -13.99 -4.76
C ALA A 291 12.15 -13.36 -5.97
N PHE A 292 11.35 -13.17 -7.02
CA PHE A 292 11.77 -12.56 -8.29
C PHE A 292 10.66 -11.65 -8.80
N SER A 293 11.03 -10.52 -9.41
CA SER A 293 10.12 -9.69 -10.19
C SER A 293 10.81 -9.06 -11.40
N ASP A 294 10.05 -8.95 -12.49
CA ASP A 294 10.37 -8.20 -13.70
C ASP A 294 9.22 -7.25 -13.97
N SER A 295 9.51 -5.96 -14.09
CA SER A 295 8.50 -4.92 -14.28
C SER A 295 8.91 -3.94 -15.36
N ASN A 296 8.04 -3.77 -16.36
CA ASN A 296 8.14 -2.75 -17.39
C ASN A 296 7.12 -1.66 -17.09
N ILE A 297 7.60 -0.44 -16.85
CA ILE A 297 6.80 0.72 -16.47
C ILE A 297 6.98 1.80 -17.53
N ASP A 298 5.87 2.26 -18.14
CA ASP A 298 5.84 3.30 -19.15
C ASP A 298 4.89 4.41 -18.70
N TYR A 299 5.46 5.49 -18.21
CA TYR A 299 4.75 6.63 -17.66
C TYR A 299 5.06 7.87 -18.47
N GLY A 300 4.03 8.58 -18.90
CA GLY A 300 4.17 9.82 -19.65
C GLY A 300 3.04 10.79 -19.37
N TYR A 301 3.30 12.06 -19.59
CA TYR A 301 2.32 13.13 -19.44
C TYR A 301 2.59 14.26 -20.43
N ASP A 302 1.52 14.99 -20.75
CA ASP A 302 1.56 16.29 -21.39
C ASP A 302 1.95 17.34 -20.35
N GLU A 303 3.08 18.03 -20.56
CA GLU A 303 3.61 18.98 -19.55
C GLU A 303 2.83 20.31 -19.59
N ASP A 304 2.31 20.73 -20.73
CA ASP A 304 1.60 22.01 -20.89
C ASP A 304 0.08 21.93 -20.66
N TRP A 305 -0.50 20.71 -20.61
CA TRP A 305 -1.95 20.44 -20.38
C TRP A 305 -2.87 21.19 -21.33
N SER A 306 -2.42 21.47 -22.55
CA SER A 306 -3.11 22.30 -23.51
C SER A 306 -2.97 21.78 -24.94
N TYR A 307 -3.19 22.62 -25.92
CA TYR A 307 -3.05 22.28 -27.34
C TYR A 307 -2.53 23.46 -28.13
N ILE A 308 -1.84 23.21 -29.25
CA ILE A 308 -1.33 24.22 -30.15
C ILE A 308 -2.52 25.02 -30.76
N GLY A 309 -2.52 26.32 -30.52
CA GLY A 309 -3.59 27.25 -30.95
C GLY A 309 -4.51 27.71 -29.80
N LEU A 310 -4.29 27.26 -28.57
CA LEU A 310 -5.00 27.76 -27.39
C LEU A 310 -4.68 29.23 -27.14
N HIS A 311 -3.40 29.61 -27.25
CA HIS A 311 -2.91 30.96 -27.00
C HIS A 311 -1.65 31.25 -27.83
N PRO A 312 -1.39 32.52 -28.29
CA PRO A 312 -0.18 32.84 -29.08
C PRO A 312 1.16 32.57 -28.37
N PHE A 313 1.19 32.40 -27.07
CA PHE A 313 2.39 32.13 -26.26
C PHE A 313 2.40 30.74 -25.63
N GLU A 314 1.54 29.81 -26.14
CA GLU A 314 1.62 28.43 -25.70
C GLU A 314 2.96 27.79 -26.09
N TYR A 315 3.32 26.77 -25.32
CA TYR A 315 4.38 25.82 -25.68
C TYR A 315 3.77 24.42 -25.80
N SER A 316 4.46 23.49 -26.43
CA SER A 316 4.05 22.09 -26.46
C SER A 316 5.19 21.22 -25.94
N SER A 317 4.91 20.40 -24.98
CA SER A 317 5.92 19.55 -24.36
C SER A 317 5.33 18.28 -23.77
N THR A 318 6.01 17.18 -24.04
CA THR A 318 5.72 15.87 -23.42
C THR A 318 6.94 15.32 -22.69
N ASP A 319 6.71 14.60 -21.62
CA ASP A 319 7.75 13.91 -20.87
C ASP A 319 7.36 12.45 -20.63
N ARG A 320 8.25 11.51 -20.95
CA ARG A 320 8.01 10.08 -20.90
C ARG A 320 9.16 9.35 -20.27
N TYR A 321 8.84 8.44 -19.34
CA TYR A 321 9.75 7.64 -18.55
C TYR A 321 9.48 6.15 -18.79
N LEU A 322 10.41 5.48 -19.45
CA LEU A 322 10.42 4.03 -19.66
C LEU A 322 11.35 3.43 -18.61
N ARG A 323 10.82 2.62 -17.69
CA ARG A 323 11.61 1.94 -16.68
C ARG A 323 11.46 0.43 -16.81
N GLU A 324 12.59 -0.25 -16.75
CA GLU A 324 12.67 -1.70 -16.54
C GLU A 324 13.22 -1.90 -15.13
N ARG A 325 12.53 -2.69 -14.31
CA ARG A 325 12.91 -2.99 -12.94
C ARG A 325 12.90 -4.47 -12.71
N ASP A 326 14.10 -5.03 -12.53
CA ASP A 326 14.33 -6.41 -12.17
C ASP A 326 14.74 -6.54 -10.71
N SER A 327 14.22 -7.52 -10.01
CA SER A 327 14.70 -7.84 -8.67
C SER A 327 14.72 -9.35 -8.41
N ALA A 328 15.73 -9.79 -7.68
CA ALA A 328 15.82 -11.14 -7.15
C ALA A 328 16.26 -11.09 -5.69
N SER A 329 15.59 -11.83 -4.82
CA SER A 329 15.98 -11.95 -3.42
C SER A 329 15.99 -13.39 -2.95
N ALA A 330 16.88 -13.66 -2.00
CA ALA A 330 16.97 -14.94 -1.31
C ALA A 330 17.05 -14.69 0.21
N GLU A 331 16.28 -15.43 0.97
CA GLU A 331 16.28 -15.37 2.42
C GLU A 331 16.31 -16.78 3.01
N MET A 332 17.14 -16.96 4.04
CA MET A 332 17.19 -18.19 4.84
C MET A 332 16.92 -17.84 6.28
N ARG A 333 15.94 -18.51 6.89
CA ARG A 333 15.58 -18.35 8.29
C ARG A 333 15.75 -19.66 9.05
N PHE A 334 16.27 -19.55 10.25
CA PHE A 334 16.29 -20.59 11.27
C PHE A 334 15.37 -20.16 12.40
N LEU A 335 14.29 -20.90 12.62
CA LEU A 335 13.31 -20.61 13.65
C LEU A 335 13.40 -21.66 14.75
N SER A 336 13.58 -21.23 16.01
CA SER A 336 13.60 -22.15 17.14
C SER A 336 12.34 -22.99 17.22
N ARG A 337 12.48 -24.26 17.57
CA ARG A 337 11.40 -25.17 17.96
C ARG A 337 11.22 -25.14 19.47
N GLU A 338 10.14 -25.69 20.01
CA GLU A 338 9.90 -25.77 21.45
C GLU A 338 11.06 -26.41 22.23
N ASN A 339 11.65 -27.45 21.66
CA ASN A 339 12.77 -28.17 22.28
C ASN A 339 14.14 -27.49 22.11
N SER A 340 14.24 -26.39 21.38
CA SER A 340 15.47 -25.63 21.12
C SER A 340 15.41 -24.18 21.59
N GLN A 341 14.36 -23.82 22.30
CA GLN A 341 14.23 -22.52 22.96
C GLN A 341 15.35 -22.36 24.01
N LEU A 342 15.86 -21.14 24.12
CA LEU A 342 16.92 -20.81 25.06
C LEU A 342 16.36 -20.59 26.49
N PHE A 343 17.25 -20.51 27.49
CA PHE A 343 16.92 -20.21 28.89
C PHE A 343 15.79 -21.06 29.46
N ALA A 344 15.97 -22.40 29.35
CA ALA A 344 15.02 -23.39 29.81
C ALA A 344 13.62 -23.30 29.18
N GLY A 345 13.56 -23.06 27.87
CA GLY A 345 12.30 -23.05 27.13
C GLY A 345 11.55 -21.73 27.16
N ARG A 346 12.17 -20.64 27.65
CA ARG A 346 11.50 -19.35 27.78
C ARG A 346 11.78 -18.38 26.63
N THR A 347 12.76 -18.65 25.76
CA THR A 347 13.15 -17.73 24.67
C THR A 347 13.07 -18.44 23.35
N SER A 348 12.10 -18.03 22.54
CA SER A 348 12.08 -18.34 21.11
C SER A 348 13.04 -17.41 20.37
N TRP A 349 13.64 -17.91 19.29
CA TRP A 349 14.58 -17.14 18.49
C TRP A 349 14.43 -17.39 17.00
N VAL A 350 14.81 -16.38 16.22
CA VAL A 350 14.97 -16.43 14.77
C VAL A 350 16.37 -15.93 14.45
N LEU A 351 17.04 -16.59 13.52
CA LEU A 351 18.27 -16.12 12.88
C LEU A 351 18.08 -16.17 11.38
N GLY A 352 18.41 -15.09 10.68
CA GLY A 352 18.22 -15.03 9.25
C GLY A 352 19.37 -14.41 8.49
N LEU A 353 19.48 -14.82 7.22
CA LEU A 353 20.36 -14.28 6.20
C LEU A 353 19.50 -13.81 5.05
N PHE A 354 19.80 -12.64 4.52
CA PHE A 354 19.07 -12.03 3.40
C PHE A 354 20.03 -11.49 2.36
N HIS A 355 19.68 -11.68 1.09
CA HIS A 355 20.35 -11.04 -0.04
C HIS A 355 19.32 -10.59 -1.06
N LEU A 356 19.49 -9.39 -1.61
CA LEU A 356 18.69 -8.85 -2.70
C LEU A 356 19.62 -8.20 -3.71
N GLN A 357 19.33 -8.47 -4.97
CA GLN A 357 19.88 -7.76 -6.12
C GLN A 357 18.73 -7.13 -6.90
N GLN A 358 18.84 -5.85 -7.21
CA GLN A 358 17.86 -5.11 -7.99
C GLN A 358 18.57 -4.26 -9.03
N GLU A 359 17.98 -4.18 -10.23
CA GLU A 359 18.39 -3.27 -11.27
C GLU A 359 17.19 -2.43 -11.72
N VAL A 360 17.41 -1.14 -11.94
CA VAL A 360 16.45 -0.22 -12.54
C VAL A 360 17.13 0.48 -13.72
N SER A 361 16.64 0.21 -14.91
CA SER A 361 17.01 0.94 -16.13
C SER A 361 15.97 1.98 -16.46
N LEU A 362 16.40 3.18 -16.83
CA LEU A 362 15.53 4.30 -17.22
C LEU A 362 15.92 4.78 -18.61
N LYS A 363 14.90 5.03 -19.45
CA LYS A 363 15.00 5.86 -20.64
C LYS A 363 13.93 6.96 -20.57
N ARG A 364 14.37 8.23 -20.56
CA ARG A 364 13.52 9.41 -20.59
C ARG A 364 13.50 10.01 -21.98
N LEU A 365 12.30 10.24 -22.50
CA LEU A 365 12.05 10.95 -23.74
C LEU A 365 11.34 12.25 -23.36
N TYR A 366 12.01 13.37 -23.51
CA TYR A 366 11.50 14.67 -23.12
C TYR A 366 11.71 15.68 -24.26
N THR A 367 10.70 16.48 -24.55
CA THR A 367 10.69 17.42 -25.69
C THR A 367 11.94 18.32 -25.73
N TYR A 368 12.44 18.74 -24.57
CA TYR A 368 13.61 19.62 -24.49
C TYR A 368 14.98 18.91 -24.46
N LEU A 369 15.00 17.59 -24.58
CA LEU A 369 16.26 16.85 -24.73
C LEU A 369 16.54 16.57 -26.20
N THR A 370 17.76 16.90 -26.63
CA THR A 370 18.24 16.62 -28.01
C THR A 370 18.36 15.10 -28.26
N GLU A 371 18.80 14.36 -27.25
CA GLU A 371 18.95 12.91 -27.25
C GLU A 371 18.24 12.34 -26.00
N PRO A 372 17.70 11.14 -26.07
CA PRO A 372 17.09 10.48 -24.92
C PRO A 372 18.07 10.37 -23.75
N PHE A 373 17.65 10.76 -22.54
CA PHE A 373 18.41 10.44 -21.35
C PHE A 373 18.23 8.98 -20.98
N SER A 374 19.32 8.32 -20.54
CA SER A 374 19.24 6.97 -20.00
C SER A 374 20.11 6.82 -18.76
N SER A 375 19.66 5.94 -17.86
CA SER A 375 20.44 5.58 -16.67
C SER A 375 20.23 4.12 -16.30
N ARG A 376 21.18 3.59 -15.54
CA ARG A 376 21.15 2.27 -14.94
C ARG A 376 21.54 2.38 -13.48
N TYR A 377 20.70 1.85 -12.61
CA TYR A 377 20.90 1.84 -11.16
C TYR A 377 20.81 0.41 -10.65
N GLN A 378 21.92 -0.10 -10.12
CA GLN A 378 22.01 -1.43 -9.52
C GLN A 378 22.15 -1.30 -8.02
N ILE A 379 21.46 -2.16 -7.28
CA ILE A 379 21.49 -2.25 -5.82
C ILE A 379 21.79 -3.70 -5.42
N ASN A 380 22.71 -3.87 -4.48
CA ASN A 380 22.97 -5.13 -3.78
C ASN A 380 22.80 -4.88 -2.27
N ARG A 381 21.94 -5.64 -1.63
CA ARG A 381 21.73 -5.60 -0.18
C ARG A 381 21.99 -6.97 0.41
N SER A 382 22.82 -7.05 1.46
CA SER A 382 23.06 -8.28 2.18
C SER A 382 22.88 -8.01 3.67
N ALA A 383 22.17 -8.87 4.38
CA ALA A 383 21.91 -8.67 5.78
C ALA A 383 21.97 -9.97 6.58
N ILE A 384 22.35 -9.83 7.86
CA ILE A 384 22.12 -10.80 8.90
C ILE A 384 21.18 -10.18 9.93
N PHE A 385 20.20 -10.95 10.39
CA PHE A 385 19.25 -10.48 11.39
C PHE A 385 18.91 -11.56 12.40
N THR A 386 18.47 -11.13 13.57
CA THR A 386 17.98 -12.00 14.62
C THR A 386 16.79 -11.35 15.31
N ASP A 387 15.88 -12.19 15.78
CA ASP A 387 14.76 -11.78 16.60
C ASP A 387 14.57 -12.79 17.74
N THR A 388 14.24 -12.31 18.94
CA THR A 388 14.01 -13.16 20.10
C THR A 388 12.81 -12.65 20.89
N SER A 389 11.97 -13.58 21.34
CA SER A 389 10.92 -13.32 22.30
C SER A 389 11.12 -14.15 23.54
N THR A 390 11.26 -13.48 24.69
CA THR A 390 11.61 -14.10 25.99
C THR A 390 10.47 -13.89 26.99
N GLU A 391 9.89 -14.97 27.48
CA GLU A 391 8.96 -14.95 28.60
C GLU A 391 9.73 -14.72 29.91
N LEU A 392 9.61 -13.54 30.49
CA LEU A 392 10.20 -13.23 31.80
C LEU A 392 9.42 -13.89 32.93
N ASN A 393 8.11 -13.92 32.80
CA ASN A 393 7.15 -14.66 33.61
C ASN A 393 5.81 -14.78 32.87
N SER A 394 4.76 -15.30 33.52
CA SER A 394 3.44 -15.52 32.91
C SER A 394 2.74 -14.27 32.39
N ARG A 395 3.22 -13.06 32.72
CA ARG A 395 2.61 -11.78 32.30
C ARG A 395 3.56 -10.88 31.54
N TRP A 396 4.85 -11.03 31.70
CA TRP A 396 5.84 -10.15 31.08
C TRP A 396 6.67 -10.91 30.06
N SER A 397 6.82 -10.34 28.88
CA SER A 397 7.77 -10.80 27.86
C SER A 397 8.62 -9.64 27.32
N LEU A 398 9.79 -9.98 26.80
CA LEU A 398 10.75 -9.07 26.20
C LEU A 398 11.09 -9.55 24.79
N ASP A 399 10.84 -8.70 23.80
CA ASP A 399 11.22 -8.95 22.43
C ASP A 399 12.44 -8.10 22.06
N LEU A 400 13.42 -8.72 21.40
CA LEU A 400 14.64 -8.06 20.94
C LEU A 400 14.88 -8.45 19.48
N GLY A 401 15.01 -7.46 18.62
CA GLY A 401 15.36 -7.63 17.21
C GLY A 401 16.60 -6.82 16.84
N LEU A 402 17.45 -7.37 15.98
CA LEU A 402 18.64 -6.72 15.43
C LEU A 402 18.83 -7.11 13.97
N ARG A 403 19.21 -6.15 13.13
CA ARG A 403 19.65 -6.36 11.75
C ARG A 403 20.88 -5.53 11.45
N LEU A 404 21.84 -6.15 10.80
CA LEU A 404 23.00 -5.52 10.21
C LEU A 404 22.89 -5.70 8.70
N GLU A 405 22.95 -4.61 7.95
CA GLU A 405 22.77 -4.61 6.50
C GLU A 405 23.92 -3.87 5.81
N ARG A 406 24.46 -4.47 4.78
CA ARG A 406 25.34 -3.85 3.82
C ARG A 406 24.55 -3.47 2.59
N PHE A 407 24.58 -2.20 2.23
CA PHE A 407 24.00 -1.62 1.02
C PHE A 407 25.14 -1.18 0.10
N ASP A 408 25.19 -1.70 -1.11
CA ASP A 408 26.09 -1.31 -2.18
C ASP A 408 25.26 -0.97 -3.42
N ALA A 409 25.49 0.18 -4.03
CA ALA A 409 24.81 0.56 -5.26
C ALA A 409 25.78 1.09 -6.30
N GLU A 410 25.38 1.00 -7.57
CA GLU A 410 26.11 1.58 -8.70
C GLU A 410 25.11 2.27 -9.63
N TYR A 411 25.39 3.51 -9.98
CA TYR A 411 24.63 4.31 -10.92
C TYR A 411 25.51 4.78 -12.06
N LEU A 412 25.02 4.68 -13.29
CA LEU A 412 25.65 5.22 -14.49
C LEU A 412 24.55 5.80 -15.39
N ASP A 413 24.79 6.98 -15.98
CA ASP A 413 23.87 7.59 -16.93
C ASP A 413 24.53 7.95 -18.27
N SER A 414 23.70 8.41 -19.23
CA SER A 414 24.15 8.82 -20.57
C SER A 414 25.03 10.08 -20.58
N SER A 415 25.08 10.83 -19.47
CA SER A 415 25.99 11.95 -19.25
C SER A 415 27.35 11.49 -18.67
N SER A 416 27.56 10.18 -18.56
CA SER A 416 28.76 9.55 -17.96
C SER A 416 28.91 9.86 -16.47
N LEU A 417 27.81 10.18 -15.78
CA LEU A 417 27.81 10.37 -14.34
C LEU A 417 27.83 9.00 -13.66
N LEU A 418 28.80 8.77 -12.80
CA LEU A 418 29.00 7.52 -12.09
C LEU A 418 28.97 7.76 -10.57
N PHE A 419 28.08 7.05 -9.84
CA PHE A 419 28.06 7.01 -8.38
C PHE A 419 28.12 5.57 -7.89
N LYS A 420 28.81 5.35 -6.76
CA LYS A 420 28.91 4.04 -6.09
C LYS A 420 28.73 4.19 -4.59
N PRO A 421 27.51 4.56 -4.13
CA PRO A 421 27.26 4.71 -2.71
C PRO A 421 27.32 3.36 -1.99
N GLN A 422 27.88 3.38 -0.79
CA GLN A 422 28.03 2.20 0.08
C GLN A 422 27.71 2.59 1.51
N ASP A 423 26.78 1.86 2.13
CA ASP A 423 26.35 2.09 3.50
C ASP A 423 26.41 0.80 4.33
N ASN A 424 26.81 0.94 5.60
CA ASN A 424 26.62 -0.08 6.62
C ASN A 424 25.50 0.37 7.55
N LEU A 425 24.35 -0.26 7.40
CA LEU A 425 23.11 0.14 8.04
C LEU A 425 22.77 -0.81 9.18
N GLN A 426 22.10 -0.31 10.21
CA GLN A 426 21.72 -1.13 11.34
C GLN A 426 20.33 -0.73 11.86
N GLY A 427 19.47 -1.71 12.04
CA GLY A 427 18.15 -1.60 12.63
C GLY A 427 18.00 -2.46 13.85
N GLY A 428 17.04 -2.14 14.67
CA GLY A 428 16.75 -2.95 15.86
C GLY A 428 15.48 -2.53 16.53
N LYS A 429 14.96 -3.40 17.36
CA LYS A 429 13.75 -3.19 18.17
C LYS A 429 13.96 -3.79 19.56
N VAL A 430 13.45 -3.11 20.56
CA VAL A 430 13.22 -3.66 21.88
C VAL A 430 11.79 -3.37 22.28
N SER A 431 11.08 -4.39 22.79
CA SER A 431 9.71 -4.24 23.26
C SER A 431 9.53 -4.98 24.58
N LEU A 432 8.96 -4.29 25.55
CA LEU A 432 8.53 -4.87 26.82
C LEU A 432 7.00 -5.00 26.80
N ASN A 433 6.51 -6.21 26.97
CA ASN A 433 5.11 -6.58 26.84
C ASN A 433 4.55 -7.00 28.20
N TYR A 434 3.32 -6.57 28.46
CA TYR A 434 2.58 -6.95 29.66
C TYR A 434 1.19 -7.47 29.29
N LEU A 435 0.95 -8.75 29.58
CA LEU A 435 -0.37 -9.38 29.40
C LEU A 435 -1.31 -8.98 30.55
N MET A 436 -2.37 -8.26 30.21
CA MET A 436 -3.43 -7.85 31.12
C MET A 436 -4.59 -8.85 31.05
N GLY A 437 -4.48 -9.97 31.79
CA GLY A 437 -5.40 -11.10 31.65
C GLY A 437 -5.07 -11.98 30.46
N GLU A 438 -6.07 -12.62 29.84
CA GLU A 438 -5.87 -13.61 28.76
C GLU A 438 -5.96 -13.00 27.36
N SER A 439 -6.59 -11.82 27.22
CA SER A 439 -6.95 -11.26 25.91
C SER A 439 -6.50 -9.81 25.69
N SER A 440 -5.62 -9.27 26.54
CA SER A 440 -5.18 -7.88 26.41
C SER A 440 -3.68 -7.74 26.60
N LEU A 441 -3.06 -6.94 25.74
CA LEU A 441 -1.63 -6.64 25.71
C LEU A 441 -1.40 -5.15 25.88
N LEU A 442 -0.56 -4.77 26.83
CA LEU A 442 0.07 -3.45 26.90
C LEU A 442 1.54 -3.61 26.54
N TYR A 443 2.07 -2.76 25.65
CA TYR A 443 3.48 -2.83 25.28
C TYR A 443 4.13 -1.45 25.23
N LEU A 444 5.43 -1.43 25.51
CA LEU A 444 6.31 -0.29 25.33
C LEU A 444 7.45 -0.70 24.41
N SER A 445 7.62 -0.02 23.30
CA SER A 445 8.66 -0.36 22.33
C SER A 445 9.53 0.83 21.94
N ALA A 446 10.79 0.54 21.59
CA ALA A 446 11.69 1.45 20.91
C ALA A 446 12.27 0.74 19.69
N ALA A 447 12.04 1.30 18.51
CA ALA A 447 12.49 0.75 17.24
C ALA A 447 13.35 1.75 16.48
N ARG A 448 14.47 1.27 15.92
CA ARG A 448 15.34 2.05 15.06
C ARG A 448 15.20 1.60 13.61
N GLY A 449 14.77 2.53 12.75
CA GLY A 449 14.78 2.41 11.30
C GLY A 449 15.89 3.21 10.65
N TYR A 450 16.15 2.92 9.40
CA TYR A 450 17.15 3.58 8.56
C TYR A 450 16.72 3.54 7.10
N LYS A 451 17.25 4.50 6.32
CA LYS A 451 17.13 4.57 4.87
C LYS A 451 18.50 4.92 4.30
N ALA A 452 18.93 4.20 3.28
CA ALA A 452 20.23 4.41 2.66
C ALA A 452 20.37 5.84 2.08
N GLY A 453 21.58 6.34 2.05
CA GLY A 453 21.94 7.55 1.34
C GLY A 453 21.80 7.39 -0.18
N GLY A 454 22.05 8.46 -0.90
CA GLY A 454 21.95 8.47 -2.35
C GLY A 454 22.59 9.72 -2.97
N PHE A 455 22.14 10.04 -4.16
CA PHE A 455 22.69 11.13 -4.96
C PHE A 455 21.63 11.74 -5.86
N ASN A 456 21.88 12.95 -6.30
CA ASN A 456 21.07 13.68 -7.27
C ASN A 456 21.77 13.69 -8.62
N THR A 457 21.01 13.44 -9.68
CA THR A 457 21.54 13.22 -11.04
C THR A 457 21.67 14.49 -11.85
N ASP A 458 21.02 15.60 -11.45
CA ASP A 458 21.11 16.87 -12.18
C ASP A 458 22.48 17.52 -12.02
N GLY A 459 23.22 17.55 -13.12
CA GLY A 459 24.57 18.11 -13.22
C GLY A 459 24.68 19.59 -12.92
N SER A 460 23.56 20.30 -12.83
CA SER A 460 23.52 21.74 -12.57
C SER A 460 23.38 22.10 -11.10
N LEU A 461 23.15 21.12 -10.24
CA LEU A 461 23.11 21.32 -8.79
C LEU A 461 24.49 21.66 -8.24
N ASP A 462 24.52 22.42 -7.15
CA ASP A 462 25.72 22.68 -6.40
C ASP A 462 26.37 21.37 -5.91
N PRO A 463 27.70 21.26 -5.85
CA PRO A 463 28.39 20.03 -5.44
C PRO A 463 27.87 19.46 -4.11
N ASP A 464 27.55 20.33 -3.15
CA ASP A 464 27.07 19.95 -1.82
C ASP A 464 25.64 19.31 -1.83
N LEU A 465 24.90 19.48 -2.93
CA LEU A 465 23.58 18.87 -3.14
C LEU A 465 23.64 17.60 -4.00
N ARG A 466 24.82 17.18 -4.46
CA ARG A 466 25.00 16.02 -5.34
C ARG A 466 24.85 14.70 -4.63
N GLU A 467 25.22 14.62 -3.36
CA GLU A 467 25.12 13.42 -2.53
C GLU A 467 24.40 13.75 -1.24
N PHE A 468 23.63 12.78 -0.74
CA PHE A 468 22.97 12.87 0.54
C PHE A 468 23.17 11.59 1.34
N GLY A 469 23.31 11.73 2.66
CA GLY A 469 23.58 10.62 3.58
C GLY A 469 22.33 9.84 3.98
N ASP A 470 22.56 8.79 4.77
CA ASP A 470 21.51 7.94 5.34
C ASP A 470 20.58 8.73 6.28
N GLU A 471 19.30 8.43 6.21
CA GLU A 471 18.32 8.91 7.20
C GLU A 471 18.15 7.87 8.30
N ARG A 472 18.00 8.33 9.54
CA ARG A 472 17.79 7.51 10.74
C ARG A 472 16.57 7.97 11.51
N LEU A 473 15.81 6.99 11.99
CA LEU A 473 14.59 7.23 12.74
C LEU A 473 14.56 6.36 14.00
N TRP A 474 14.24 7.00 15.14
CA TRP A 474 13.83 6.30 16.35
C TRP A 474 12.32 6.49 16.55
N ASN A 475 11.61 5.38 16.73
CA ASN A 475 10.20 5.34 17.10
C ASN A 475 10.06 4.81 18.53
N TYR A 476 9.45 5.58 19.40
CA TYR A 476 9.04 5.17 20.75
C TYR A 476 7.52 5.04 20.75
N GLU A 477 7.01 3.91 21.19
CA GLU A 477 5.58 3.61 21.08
C GLU A 477 5.07 2.94 22.35
N LEU A 478 3.96 3.46 22.88
CA LEU A 478 3.13 2.84 23.91
C LEU A 478 1.85 2.37 23.25
N GLY A 479 1.60 1.07 23.22
CA GLY A 479 0.42 0.52 22.59
C GLY A 479 -0.36 -0.40 23.50
N PHE A 480 -1.65 -0.47 23.19
CA PHE A 480 -2.62 -1.34 23.84
C PHE A 480 -3.40 -2.11 22.78
N LYS A 481 -3.60 -3.41 23.00
CA LYS A 481 -4.49 -4.27 22.22
C LYS A 481 -5.33 -5.09 23.17
N GLY A 482 -6.62 -5.25 22.86
CA GLY A 482 -7.49 -6.04 23.71
C GLY A 482 -8.74 -6.49 23.00
N ALA A 483 -9.25 -7.64 23.42
CA ALA A 483 -10.52 -8.18 23.05
C ALA A 483 -11.42 -8.28 24.30
N PHE A 484 -12.64 -7.80 24.19
CA PHE A 484 -13.60 -7.65 25.29
C PHE A 484 -14.94 -8.23 24.87
N ASP A 485 -15.81 -8.45 25.87
CA ASP A 485 -17.18 -8.94 25.66
C ASP A 485 -17.22 -10.20 24.78
N ASN A 486 -16.48 -11.24 25.17
CA ASN A 486 -16.35 -12.49 24.40
C ASN A 486 -15.93 -12.25 22.93
N ASN A 487 -14.89 -11.46 22.72
CA ASN A 487 -14.36 -11.05 21.41
C ASN A 487 -15.28 -10.16 20.56
N ARG A 488 -16.41 -9.68 21.09
CA ARG A 488 -17.32 -8.78 20.36
C ARG A 488 -16.76 -7.36 20.18
N LEU A 489 -15.81 -6.95 21.01
CA LEU A 489 -15.11 -5.68 20.87
C LEU A 489 -13.61 -5.95 20.81
N GLN A 490 -13.01 -5.67 19.66
CA GLN A 490 -11.56 -5.64 19.49
C GLN A 490 -11.09 -4.20 19.39
N LEU A 491 -10.08 -3.85 20.20
CA LEU A 491 -9.53 -2.50 20.27
C LEU A 491 -8.02 -2.57 20.17
N SER A 492 -7.43 -1.77 19.29
CA SER A 492 -6.00 -1.49 19.28
C SER A 492 -5.74 0.00 19.28
N SER A 493 -4.76 0.44 20.07
CA SER A 493 -4.35 1.84 20.10
C SER A 493 -2.84 1.97 20.30
N ALA A 494 -2.25 3.01 19.74
CA ALA A 494 -0.84 3.33 19.90
C ALA A 494 -0.63 4.84 20.02
N LEU A 495 0.16 5.26 21.02
CA LEU A 495 0.77 6.57 21.11
C LEU A 495 2.21 6.44 20.65
N PHE A 496 2.64 7.27 19.72
CA PHE A 496 4.00 7.21 19.20
C PHE A 496 4.70 8.58 19.18
N TYR A 497 6.01 8.52 19.32
CA TYR A 497 6.93 9.63 19.15
C TYR A 497 8.09 9.20 18.26
N MET A 498 8.29 9.89 17.15
CA MET A 498 9.34 9.61 16.17
C MET A 498 10.34 10.77 16.14
N ASP A 499 11.63 10.45 16.32
CA ASP A 499 12.77 11.36 16.16
C ASP A 499 13.57 10.98 14.92
N ARG A 500 13.56 11.88 13.92
CA ARG A 500 14.22 11.69 12.62
C ARG A 500 15.46 12.55 12.54
N LYS A 501 16.57 11.97 12.07
CA LYS A 501 17.84 12.65 11.86
C LYS A 501 18.30 12.53 10.42
N ALA A 502 18.90 13.60 9.90
CA ALA A 502 19.32 13.70 8.51
C ALA A 502 18.16 13.38 7.54
N VAL A 503 17.00 13.98 7.78
CA VAL A 503 15.78 13.71 7.03
C VAL A 503 16.00 13.94 5.54
N GLN A 504 15.74 12.93 4.73
CA GLN A 504 15.78 13.04 3.27
C GLN A 504 14.49 13.72 2.78
N ILE A 505 14.63 14.94 2.26
CA ILE A 505 13.52 15.77 1.81
C ILE A 505 13.65 15.98 0.30
N ALA A 506 12.60 15.60 -0.44
CA ALA A 506 12.46 15.97 -1.83
C ALA A 506 12.11 17.46 -1.92
N SER A 507 12.92 18.20 -2.64
CA SER A 507 12.79 19.63 -2.90
C SER A 507 12.93 19.90 -4.39
N SER A 508 12.57 21.08 -4.83
CA SER A 508 12.77 21.51 -6.22
C SER A 508 13.30 22.94 -6.26
N THR A 509 14.09 23.22 -7.26
CA THR A 509 14.48 24.57 -7.64
C THR A 509 14.12 24.81 -9.10
N THR A 510 14.08 26.07 -9.52
CA THR A 510 13.71 26.44 -10.88
C THR A 510 14.87 27.16 -11.58
N ARG A 511 14.97 26.94 -12.88
CA ARG A 511 15.89 27.65 -13.77
C ARG A 511 15.14 28.09 -15.02
N LEU A 512 15.39 29.32 -15.48
CA LEU A 512 14.89 29.76 -16.78
C LEU A 512 15.72 29.12 -17.90
N ARG A 513 15.05 28.57 -18.89
CA ARG A 513 15.63 28.10 -20.14
C ARG A 513 15.88 29.27 -21.09
N ALA A 514 16.59 29.03 -22.19
CA ALA A 514 16.88 30.07 -23.20
C ALA A 514 15.61 30.59 -23.89
N ASP A 515 14.54 29.81 -23.95
CA ASP A 515 13.23 30.17 -24.48
C ASP A 515 12.31 30.86 -23.45
N LEU A 516 12.84 31.16 -22.26
CA LEU A 516 12.15 31.74 -21.12
C LEU A 516 11.16 30.80 -20.42
N SER A 517 11.04 29.54 -20.83
CA SER A 517 10.29 28.53 -20.08
C SER A 517 11.03 28.14 -18.78
N THR A 518 10.32 27.58 -17.82
CA THR A 518 10.88 27.18 -16.52
C THR A 518 11.30 25.72 -16.56
N ALA A 519 12.59 25.45 -16.28
CA ALA A 519 13.04 24.09 -15.96
C ALA A 519 12.90 23.84 -14.45
N PHE A 520 12.28 22.72 -14.11
CA PHE A 520 12.23 22.24 -12.73
C PHE A 520 13.38 21.27 -12.49
N ILE A 521 14.10 21.48 -11.39
CA ILE A 521 15.21 20.64 -10.97
C ILE A 521 14.83 20.07 -9.62
N ASP A 522 14.41 18.82 -9.61
CA ASP A 522 14.11 18.09 -8.37
C ASP A 522 15.40 17.54 -7.78
N TYR A 523 15.50 17.60 -6.46
CA TYR A 523 16.62 17.03 -5.74
C TYR A 523 16.20 16.56 -4.35
N ILE A 524 16.97 15.63 -3.77
CA ILE A 524 16.85 15.19 -2.39
C ILE A 524 18.05 15.76 -1.61
N GLY A 525 17.76 16.32 -0.45
CA GLY A 525 18.80 16.79 0.48
C GLY A 525 18.56 16.28 1.88
N ASN A 526 19.62 16.12 2.67
CA ASN A 526 19.48 15.90 4.11
C ASN A 526 19.14 17.23 4.78
N ALA A 527 17.87 17.48 4.98
CA ALA A 527 17.50 18.55 5.90
C ALA A 527 17.68 18.08 7.35
N ALA A 528 17.68 19.00 8.25
CA ALA A 528 17.83 18.86 9.68
C ALA A 528 17.16 17.66 10.37
N GLN A 529 16.32 17.94 11.32
CA GLN A 529 15.60 16.97 12.15
C GLN A 529 14.12 17.05 11.84
N GLY A 530 13.42 15.92 11.97
CA GLY A 530 11.97 15.85 11.90
C GLY A 530 11.42 15.18 13.15
N ARG A 531 10.28 15.67 13.63
CA ARG A 531 9.54 15.05 14.74
C ARG A 531 8.11 14.77 14.33
N ASN A 532 7.66 13.55 14.59
CA ASN A 532 6.30 13.12 14.34
C ASN A 532 5.74 12.52 15.64
N VAL A 533 4.59 13.02 16.07
CA VAL A 533 3.89 12.55 17.28
C VAL A 533 2.45 12.28 16.91
N GLY A 534 1.89 11.19 17.40
CA GLY A 534 0.50 10.91 17.10
C GLY A 534 -0.14 9.81 17.92
N LEU A 535 -1.41 9.62 17.63
CA LEU A 535 -2.28 8.58 18.16
C LEU A 535 -2.86 7.78 17.00
N GLU A 536 -2.95 6.49 17.17
CA GLU A 536 -3.67 5.55 16.30
C GLU A 536 -4.68 4.76 17.13
N LEU A 537 -5.86 4.57 16.57
CA LEU A 537 -6.94 3.79 17.15
C LEU A 537 -7.61 2.98 16.05
N ASN A 538 -7.74 1.67 16.25
CA ASN A 538 -8.61 0.80 15.48
C ASN A 538 -9.57 0.08 16.44
N ALA A 539 -10.84 0.03 16.06
CA ALA A 539 -11.87 -0.67 16.81
C ALA A 539 -12.78 -1.44 15.85
N ASN A 540 -13.09 -2.68 16.21
CA ASN A 540 -14.16 -3.47 15.61
C ASN A 540 -15.08 -3.92 16.72
N TRP A 541 -16.38 -3.55 16.63
CA TRP A 541 -17.35 -3.79 17.68
C TRP A 541 -18.65 -4.33 17.12
N GLN A 542 -19.04 -5.49 17.62
CA GLN A 542 -20.29 -6.15 17.31
C GLN A 542 -21.25 -6.09 18.52
N PRO A 543 -21.95 -4.96 18.73
CA PRO A 543 -22.84 -4.79 19.89
C PRO A 543 -24.06 -5.74 19.87
N SER A 544 -24.45 -6.21 18.71
CA SER A 544 -25.49 -7.25 18.52
C SER A 544 -25.09 -8.15 17.35
N ASN A 545 -25.82 -9.24 17.15
CA ASN A 545 -25.58 -10.14 16.02
C ASN A 545 -25.86 -9.50 14.66
N ASP A 546 -26.68 -8.44 14.65
CA ASP A 546 -27.11 -7.77 13.43
C ASP A 546 -26.36 -6.46 13.14
N LEU A 547 -25.46 -6.02 14.04
CA LEU A 547 -24.74 -4.74 13.89
C LEU A 547 -23.25 -4.94 14.11
N ASN A 548 -22.45 -4.59 13.11
CA ASN A 548 -21.01 -4.49 13.20
C ASN A 548 -20.57 -3.03 12.98
N LEU A 549 -19.74 -2.50 13.86
CA LEU A 549 -19.19 -1.15 13.81
C LEU A 549 -17.67 -1.19 13.69
N GLN A 550 -17.15 -0.46 12.75
CA GLN A 550 -15.70 -0.35 12.52
C GLN A 550 -15.26 1.09 12.64
N ALA A 551 -14.12 1.32 13.27
CA ALA A 551 -13.54 2.65 13.41
C ALA A 551 -12.01 2.60 13.28
N ALA A 552 -11.45 3.52 12.49
CA ALA A 552 -10.04 3.82 12.43
C ALA A 552 -9.85 5.32 12.60
N LEU A 553 -9.02 5.74 13.55
CA LEU A 553 -8.74 7.15 13.84
C LEU A 553 -7.24 7.36 13.99
N GLY A 554 -6.68 8.26 13.19
CA GLY A 554 -5.32 8.76 13.27
C GLY A 554 -5.29 10.23 13.63
N MET A 555 -4.45 10.59 14.60
CA MET A 555 -4.08 11.97 14.90
C MET A 555 -2.57 12.11 14.73
N LEU A 556 -2.12 13.13 14.04
CA LEU A 556 -0.71 13.27 13.66
C LEU A 556 -0.28 14.74 13.75
N LYS A 557 0.84 14.98 14.40
CA LYS A 557 1.53 16.26 14.37
C LYS A 557 2.96 16.05 13.92
N THR A 558 3.28 16.53 12.73
CA THR A 558 4.64 16.49 12.15
C THR A 558 5.24 17.89 12.16
N ARG A 559 6.56 17.97 12.24
CA ARG A 559 7.28 19.23 12.05
C ARG A 559 8.72 19.00 11.64
N TYR A 560 9.25 19.92 10.86
CA TYR A 560 10.68 20.05 10.67
C TYR A 560 11.30 20.89 11.79
N GLU A 561 12.54 20.55 12.14
CA GLU A 561 13.36 21.36 13.04
C GLU A 561 14.61 21.82 12.28
N ASN A 562 14.92 23.13 12.31
CA ASN A 562 16.08 23.73 11.64
C ASN A 562 16.14 23.45 10.12
N PHE A 563 15.05 23.63 9.41
CA PHE A 563 14.97 23.41 7.97
C PHE A 563 14.86 24.72 7.20
N ILE A 564 15.82 24.95 6.29
CA ILE A 564 15.78 26.04 5.30
C ILE A 564 15.73 25.38 3.92
N ASN A 565 14.73 25.75 3.10
CA ASN A 565 14.58 25.23 1.75
C ASN A 565 15.58 25.88 0.77
N SER A 566 15.62 25.43 -0.48
CA SER A 566 16.49 25.97 -1.54
C SER A 566 16.23 27.43 -1.91
N ALA A 567 15.04 27.93 -1.64
CA ALA A 567 14.68 29.34 -1.84
C ALA A 567 15.15 30.23 -0.68
N GLY A 568 15.73 29.67 0.37
CA GLY A 568 16.18 30.38 1.58
C GLY A 568 15.07 30.58 2.61
N ASP A 569 13.88 29.99 2.44
CA ASP A 569 12.79 30.12 3.39
C ASP A 569 13.02 29.22 4.61
N ASN A 570 12.83 29.74 5.79
CA ASN A 570 12.88 28.97 7.01
C ASN A 570 11.57 28.22 7.24
N LEU A 571 11.57 26.91 7.04
CA LEU A 571 10.43 26.02 7.23
C LEU A 571 10.43 25.31 8.59
N SER A 572 11.25 25.76 9.53
CA SER A 572 11.26 25.22 10.91
C SER A 572 9.88 25.37 11.56
N GLY A 573 9.38 24.29 12.13
CA GLY A 573 8.04 24.23 12.72
C GLY A 573 6.91 23.90 11.75
N ARG A 574 7.15 23.91 10.45
CA ARG A 574 6.17 23.53 9.43
C ARG A 574 5.87 22.03 9.45
N ALA A 575 4.61 21.68 9.21
CA ALA A 575 4.20 20.29 9.00
C ALA A 575 4.81 19.71 7.71
N GLN A 576 5.12 18.42 7.74
CA GLN A 576 5.62 17.68 6.58
C GLN A 576 4.51 17.53 5.51
N ALA A 577 4.90 17.42 4.26
CA ALA A 577 3.95 17.26 3.18
C ALA A 577 3.23 15.88 3.26
N HIS A 578 1.98 15.81 2.77
CA HIS A 578 1.10 14.64 2.81
C HIS A 578 0.88 14.06 4.22
N ALA A 579 0.95 14.91 5.25
CA ALA A 579 0.77 14.57 6.66
C ALA A 579 -0.44 15.29 7.26
N PRO A 580 -1.68 14.87 6.97
CA PRO A 580 -2.89 15.45 7.55
C PRO A 580 -2.87 15.32 9.07
N SER A 581 -3.40 16.33 9.80
CA SER A 581 -3.37 16.34 11.27
C SER A 581 -4.35 15.34 11.89
N TYR A 582 -5.37 14.93 11.14
CA TYR A 582 -6.25 13.82 11.48
C TYR A 582 -6.71 13.07 10.23
N GLN A 583 -7.01 11.81 10.43
CA GLN A 583 -7.66 10.94 9.45
C GLN A 583 -8.60 10.00 10.19
N PHE A 584 -9.78 9.75 9.63
CA PHE A 584 -10.73 8.81 10.20
C PHE A 584 -11.46 8.01 9.13
N SER A 585 -11.87 6.80 9.52
CA SER A 585 -12.84 5.95 8.83
C SER A 585 -13.79 5.36 9.86
N LEU A 586 -15.08 5.50 9.63
CA LEU A 586 -16.14 4.92 10.46
C LEU A 586 -17.06 4.14 9.54
N GLY A 587 -17.33 2.89 9.89
CA GLY A 587 -18.19 1.98 9.14
C GLY A 587 -19.25 1.35 10.05
N ALA A 588 -20.41 1.06 9.48
CA ALA A 588 -21.47 0.28 10.09
C ALA A 588 -22.07 -0.68 9.07
N THR A 589 -22.12 -1.96 9.42
CA THR A 589 -22.84 -3.01 8.69
C THR A 589 -24.02 -3.42 9.53
N TYR A 590 -25.24 -3.31 8.97
CA TYR A 590 -26.47 -3.71 9.63
C TYR A 590 -27.21 -4.78 8.84
N SER A 591 -27.36 -5.97 9.43
CA SER A 591 -28.12 -7.08 8.84
C SER A 591 -29.61 -6.88 9.11
N LEU A 592 -30.36 -6.45 8.09
CA LEU A 592 -31.82 -6.29 8.15
C LEU A 592 -32.54 -7.64 8.32
N ASN A 593 -31.97 -8.69 7.78
CA ASN A 593 -32.36 -10.08 7.94
C ASN A 593 -31.20 -10.99 7.46
N ALA A 594 -31.37 -12.30 7.52
CA ALA A 594 -30.34 -13.27 7.17
C ALA A 594 -29.77 -13.16 5.72
N ASN A 595 -30.40 -12.37 4.87
CA ASN A 595 -30.08 -12.29 3.44
C ASN A 595 -29.85 -10.86 2.96
N LEU A 596 -29.95 -9.86 3.82
CA LEU A 596 -29.90 -8.46 3.40
C LEU A 596 -29.13 -7.62 4.40
N ASP A 597 -27.96 -7.15 3.95
CA ASP A 597 -27.08 -6.26 4.70
C ASP A 597 -27.08 -4.85 4.11
N VAL A 598 -26.93 -3.86 4.97
CA VAL A 598 -26.75 -2.46 4.61
C VAL A 598 -25.45 -1.98 5.23
N ASN A 599 -24.53 -1.54 4.36
CA ASN A 599 -23.26 -0.95 4.76
C ASN A 599 -23.29 0.56 4.56
N ILE A 600 -22.82 1.29 5.55
CA ILE A 600 -22.64 2.75 5.46
C ILE A 600 -21.27 3.05 6.04
N SER A 601 -20.47 3.85 5.32
CA SER A 601 -19.20 4.33 5.84
C SER A 601 -18.95 5.80 5.52
N ILE A 602 -18.18 6.44 6.38
CA ILE A 602 -17.66 7.79 6.20
C ILE A 602 -16.16 7.77 6.46
N GLN A 603 -15.40 8.34 5.55
CA GLN A 603 -13.98 8.50 5.69
C GLN A 603 -13.57 9.94 5.40
N GLY A 604 -12.55 10.43 6.09
CA GLY A 604 -12.11 11.80 5.89
C GLY A 604 -10.72 12.08 6.46
N LYS A 605 -10.19 13.21 6.05
CA LYS A 605 -8.90 13.69 6.53
C LYS A 605 -8.85 15.22 6.53
N ASP A 606 -7.92 15.74 7.33
CA ASP A 606 -7.61 17.16 7.37
C ASP A 606 -6.86 17.60 6.13
N ARG A 607 -6.75 18.92 5.95
CA ARG A 607 -5.86 19.52 4.95
C ARG A 607 -4.41 19.13 5.19
N PHE A 608 -3.62 19.11 4.12
CA PHE A 608 -2.19 18.82 4.17
C PHE A 608 -1.46 19.56 3.04
N TYR A 609 -0.19 19.88 3.26
CA TYR A 609 0.68 20.43 2.22
C TYR A 609 0.97 19.39 1.15
N PHE A 610 0.96 19.78 -0.14
CA PHE A 610 1.33 18.88 -1.23
C PHE A 610 2.83 18.74 -1.40
N SER A 611 3.62 19.71 -0.95
CA SER A 611 5.08 19.72 -1.08
C SER A 611 5.75 20.42 0.09
N ASP A 612 7.05 20.15 0.25
CA ASP A 612 7.90 20.88 1.18
C ASP A 612 8.52 22.13 0.54
N SER A 613 8.36 22.32 -0.79
CA SER A 613 8.91 23.46 -1.54
C SER A 613 7.92 24.63 -1.72
N HIS A 614 6.62 24.43 -1.47
CA HIS A 614 5.58 25.47 -1.59
C HIS A 614 4.48 25.33 -0.54
N ASN A 615 3.60 26.33 -0.40
CA ASN A 615 2.58 26.40 0.64
C ASN A 615 1.17 26.05 0.17
N ILE A 616 1.02 25.38 -0.98
CA ILE A 616 -0.29 24.91 -1.44
C ILE A 616 -0.72 23.70 -0.62
N GLU A 617 -1.93 23.76 -0.08
CA GLU A 617 -2.58 22.74 0.73
C GLU A 617 -3.79 22.14 0.00
N SER A 618 -4.12 20.90 0.33
CA SER A 618 -5.44 20.33 0.05
C SER A 618 -6.49 20.95 0.96
N ASP A 619 -7.77 20.86 0.59
CA ASP A 619 -8.86 21.06 1.52
C ASP A 619 -9.05 19.83 2.42
N SER A 620 -9.61 20.04 3.60
CA SER A 620 -10.16 18.95 4.40
C SER A 620 -11.44 18.42 3.77
N TYR A 621 -11.67 17.11 3.85
CA TYR A 621 -12.84 16.49 3.25
C TYR A 621 -13.34 15.26 4.01
N ALA A 622 -14.60 14.93 3.76
CA ALA A 622 -15.20 13.67 4.16
C ALA A 622 -16.01 13.08 2.99
N LEU A 623 -15.91 11.77 2.81
CA LEU A 623 -16.55 11.00 1.74
C LEU A 623 -17.50 9.99 2.35
N TRP A 624 -18.72 9.92 1.83
CA TRP A 624 -19.74 8.97 2.23
C TRP A 624 -19.85 7.83 1.23
N HIS A 625 -19.95 6.61 1.75
CA HIS A 625 -20.13 5.40 0.96
C HIS A 625 -21.29 4.60 1.55
N ALA A 626 -21.99 3.86 0.71
CA ALA A 626 -23.00 2.91 1.16
C ALA A 626 -23.16 1.77 0.17
N SER A 627 -23.55 0.60 0.66
CA SER A 627 -24.00 -0.53 -0.15
C SER A 627 -25.23 -1.19 0.45
N ILE A 628 -25.95 -1.91 -0.41
CA ILE A 628 -27.00 -2.85 -0.04
C ILE A 628 -26.64 -4.16 -0.68
N ASP A 629 -26.46 -5.18 0.15
CA ASP A 629 -25.96 -6.49 -0.22
C ASP A 629 -27.05 -7.53 0.03
N TRP A 630 -27.49 -8.16 -1.06
CA TRP A 630 -28.56 -9.16 -1.02
C TRP A 630 -28.03 -10.53 -1.38
N GLN A 631 -27.99 -11.44 -0.38
CA GLN A 631 -27.64 -12.85 -0.55
C GLN A 631 -28.83 -13.64 -1.04
N PHE A 632 -28.70 -14.26 -2.19
CA PHE A 632 -29.68 -15.15 -2.76
C PHE A 632 -29.06 -16.50 -3.12
N ASP A 633 -29.29 -17.53 -2.30
CA ASP A 633 -28.58 -18.81 -2.39
C ASP A 633 -27.07 -18.61 -2.36
N LYS A 634 -26.35 -18.96 -3.41
CA LYS A 634 -24.91 -18.77 -3.57
C LYS A 634 -24.54 -17.44 -4.22
N TRP A 635 -25.52 -16.63 -4.60
CA TRP A 635 -25.32 -15.37 -5.28
C TRP A 635 -25.42 -14.19 -4.32
N LEU A 636 -24.48 -13.30 -4.37
CA LEU A 636 -24.50 -12.00 -3.70
C LEU A 636 -24.70 -10.91 -4.76
N VAL A 637 -25.75 -10.12 -4.60
CA VAL A 637 -26.04 -8.95 -5.44
C VAL A 637 -25.83 -7.70 -4.59
N SER A 638 -24.89 -6.87 -4.99
CA SER A 638 -24.54 -5.63 -4.26
C SER A 638 -24.83 -4.40 -5.11
N LEU A 639 -25.66 -3.52 -4.59
CA LEU A 639 -25.81 -2.15 -5.12
C LEU A 639 -24.98 -1.21 -4.24
N TRP A 640 -23.98 -0.58 -4.82
CA TRP A 640 -23.03 0.23 -4.06
C TRP A 640 -22.83 1.63 -4.62
N GLY A 641 -22.42 2.54 -3.74
CA GLY A 641 -22.07 3.89 -4.09
C GLY A 641 -20.90 4.42 -3.26
N ARG A 642 -19.93 5.03 -3.91
CA ARG A 642 -18.75 5.66 -3.30
C ARG A 642 -18.78 7.16 -3.56
N ASN A 643 -18.27 7.95 -2.60
CA ASN A 643 -18.36 9.41 -2.63
C ASN A 643 -19.77 9.88 -3.01
N LEU A 644 -20.78 9.40 -2.31
CA LEU A 644 -22.20 9.66 -2.62
C LEU A 644 -22.55 11.15 -2.65
N GLY A 645 -21.84 11.98 -1.86
CA GLY A 645 -21.97 13.42 -1.84
C GLY A 645 -21.34 14.12 -3.05
N ASP A 646 -20.68 13.39 -3.94
CA ASP A 646 -19.91 13.94 -5.08
C ASP A 646 -18.92 15.05 -4.66
N LYS A 647 -18.29 14.88 -3.49
CA LYS A 647 -17.35 15.84 -2.94
C LYS A 647 -16.10 15.91 -3.81
N GLY A 648 -15.79 17.10 -4.33
CA GLY A 648 -14.49 17.38 -4.92
C GLY A 648 -13.41 17.45 -3.85
N TYR A 649 -12.29 16.77 -4.06
CA TYR A 649 -11.13 16.80 -3.19
C TYR A 649 -9.86 16.57 -4.01
N SER A 650 -8.71 17.03 -3.48
CA SER A 650 -7.43 16.96 -4.17
C SER A 650 -6.51 15.93 -3.55
N VAL A 651 -5.82 15.14 -4.38
CA VAL A 651 -4.90 14.06 -3.97
C VAL A 651 -3.44 14.39 -4.27
N ARG A 652 -3.18 15.33 -5.18
CA ARG A 652 -1.85 15.82 -5.55
C ARG A 652 -1.92 17.29 -5.92
N GLY A 653 -0.84 18.04 -5.72
CA GLY A 653 -0.77 19.44 -6.15
C GLY A 653 0.65 19.91 -6.43
N PHE A 654 0.74 20.89 -7.34
CA PHE A 654 1.96 21.59 -7.77
C PHE A 654 1.75 23.09 -7.71
N TYR A 655 2.84 23.86 -7.72
CA TYR A 655 2.82 25.32 -7.74
C TYR A 655 3.86 25.84 -8.72
N PHE A 656 3.40 26.28 -9.88
CA PHE A 656 4.23 26.85 -10.95
C PHE A 656 3.36 27.59 -11.95
N GLY A 657 4.00 28.28 -12.91
CA GLY A 657 3.31 28.92 -14.02
C GLY A 657 3.19 27.97 -15.20
N ASN A 658 1.96 27.59 -15.59
CA ASN A 658 1.69 26.71 -16.73
C ASN A 658 0.62 27.24 -17.69
N ASP A 659 -0.06 28.31 -17.34
CA ASP A 659 -1.17 28.84 -18.13
C ASP A 659 -0.71 30.01 -18.99
N PRO A 660 -0.66 29.85 -20.33
CA PRO A 660 -0.27 30.95 -21.22
C PRO A 660 -1.28 32.10 -21.22
N ARG A 661 -2.54 31.85 -20.85
CA ARG A 661 -3.63 32.86 -20.83
C ARG A 661 -3.42 33.89 -19.73
N ASP A 662 -2.69 33.61 -18.68
CA ASP A 662 -2.33 34.51 -17.57
C ASP A 662 -0.84 34.88 -17.55
N ALA A 663 -0.17 34.74 -18.70
CA ALA A 663 1.27 34.99 -18.86
C ALA A 663 2.14 34.12 -17.95
N TYR A 664 1.75 32.86 -17.74
CA TYR A 664 2.45 31.90 -16.90
C TYR A 664 2.61 32.34 -15.44
N THR A 665 1.63 33.06 -14.92
CA THR A 665 1.63 33.48 -13.52
C THR A 665 1.61 32.24 -12.61
N PRO A 666 2.55 32.09 -11.66
CA PRO A 666 2.57 30.94 -10.77
C PRO A 666 1.29 30.82 -9.95
N LYS A 667 0.66 29.65 -10.00
CA LYS A 667 -0.55 29.31 -9.23
C LYS A 667 -0.55 27.82 -8.86
N GLY A 668 -1.47 27.43 -7.98
CA GLY A 668 -1.63 26.02 -7.59
C GLY A 668 -2.42 25.25 -8.62
N TYR A 669 -1.96 24.07 -8.99
CA TYR A 669 -2.65 23.09 -9.81
C TYR A 669 -2.84 21.80 -9.03
N THR A 670 -4.01 21.17 -9.15
CA THR A 670 -4.33 19.99 -8.35
C THR A 670 -4.93 18.87 -9.18
N GLN A 671 -4.54 17.64 -8.87
CA GLN A 671 -5.22 16.43 -9.32
C GLN A 671 -6.38 16.13 -8.38
N LEU A 672 -7.57 16.00 -8.95
CA LEU A 672 -8.78 15.67 -8.20
C LEU A 672 -8.88 14.16 -7.94
N GLY A 673 -9.32 13.79 -6.74
CA GLY A 673 -9.67 12.43 -6.39
C GLY A 673 -10.94 11.94 -7.09
N GLU A 674 -11.32 10.68 -6.88
CA GLU A 674 -12.47 10.05 -7.55
C GLU A 674 -13.80 10.79 -7.28
N PRO A 675 -14.64 11.03 -8.30
CA PRO A 675 -15.99 11.57 -8.13
C PRO A 675 -16.94 10.51 -7.55
N ARG A 676 -18.24 10.79 -7.51
CA ARG A 676 -19.26 9.82 -7.16
C ARG A 676 -19.25 8.63 -8.13
N ARG A 677 -19.05 7.44 -7.57
CA ARG A 677 -19.17 6.16 -8.28
C ARG A 677 -20.39 5.41 -7.78
N ILE A 678 -21.16 4.82 -8.69
CA ILE A 678 -22.30 3.97 -8.39
C ILE A 678 -22.17 2.72 -9.25
N GLY A 679 -22.41 1.56 -8.69
CA GLY A 679 -22.30 0.30 -9.40
C GLY A 679 -23.16 -0.80 -8.84
N LEU A 680 -23.21 -1.88 -9.61
CA LEU A 680 -23.83 -3.15 -9.30
C LEU A 680 -22.77 -4.24 -9.40
N SER A 681 -22.64 -5.04 -8.37
CA SER A 681 -21.79 -6.23 -8.35
C SER A 681 -22.65 -7.49 -8.22
N LEU A 682 -22.26 -8.53 -8.93
CA LEU A 682 -22.82 -9.87 -8.82
C LEU A 682 -21.68 -10.85 -8.57
N SER A 683 -21.69 -11.54 -7.44
CA SER A 683 -20.70 -12.57 -7.13
C SER A 683 -21.36 -13.88 -6.71
N ALA A 684 -20.64 -14.97 -6.87
CA ALA A 684 -21.07 -16.28 -6.39
C ALA A 684 -19.85 -17.12 -6.03
N ASP A 685 -19.95 -17.83 -4.89
CA ASP A 685 -18.95 -18.76 -4.38
C ASP A 685 -19.54 -20.17 -4.24
N PHE A 686 -18.76 -21.19 -4.65
CA PHE A 686 -19.18 -22.57 -4.74
C PHE A 686 -18.18 -23.51 -4.10
#